data_b7bbdcd9133fb199c0a6e290a53410de
#
_entry.id   b7bbdcd9133fb199c0a6e290a53410de
#
_cell.length_a   1.000
_cell.length_b   1.000
_cell.length_c   1.000
_cell.angle_alpha   90.00
_cell.angle_beta   90.00
_cell.angle_gamma   90.00
#
_symmetry.space_group_name_H-M   'P 1'
#
loop_
_entity.id
_entity.type
_entity.pdbx_description
1 polymer ?
#
loop_
_entity_poly.entity_id
_entity_poly.type
_entity_poly.pdbx_seq_one_letter_code
_entity_poly.pdbx_strand_id
1 'polypeptide(L)'
;MIISIVNLTETISDAELQKVIRAINRQIAEDFEPYWSFGAKLRLEGTAGKIPDKESPSELRGDAILYLWNQTDVEDALGYHDINARGIPYGFVFTDLSKQLGENWTVTFSHEALELVGDSQNNLLAQGPHPAHPGREVFHWFEMCDAVQSQTYKIDDIEVSNFVLPLYFTPGEQEGGRNDFLGIIDKQKNALTSFGVAAGGYVGFYDPVTRQHEQYAAPDDKVAAKRLKIKAKVHSGRGFARKNTVAVGDREDAHMQALNGALRASGSATSPGDPIKHVVVLMMENRSFDHMLGGMSKFDPDVDGVRQDGKSYFNVAPDGTDYFQQPGAQDVILKQRDLDHEHDGTMGEIGSTASPMSGFVARFINRYPDATPAELQQVMAYFDFGDDPSGDTLPALHTLARHFAVCDHWFSSMPGPTWPNRFFVHSATCLGHVLMPSREAPQNMRLYYQETIFDRLSDAGVKWTIYHDGIPQSIVMTNLLTRYLTWRGYAKMDAFYEQAAGPAASFPEYAFIEPGYFGAEENDQHPPADVRKGETLIANVYNALRSNTDLWNATLLVIVYDEHGGFYDHVTPPATVAPDDHTTEYAFDELGVRVPAILVSPWVKRGVVKTVFDHTSLLRYLCDKWDLPPLGARMQPSAGDQQARSIAEAISPTLRTDTPASIDLPVIKARKAKAANAEPSISGSRESLLMFVEQLAQTNPELAGQDEAKRMSGKRVTKKQAATKKAKPVSNAQRIDDALAALERLRT
;
A
#
# COMPACT_ATOMS: atom_id res chain seq x y z
N MET A 1 -15.48 -15.66 -10.99
CA MET A 1 -15.69 -14.48 -10.14
C MET A 1 -16.90 -14.70 -9.25
N ILE A 2 -16.90 -14.22 -8.00
CA ILE A 2 -18.08 -14.19 -7.10
C ILE A 2 -18.44 -12.72 -6.85
N ILE A 3 -19.71 -12.35 -7.07
CA ILE A 3 -20.22 -11.01 -6.76
C ILE A 3 -21.10 -11.12 -5.53
N SER A 4 -20.69 -10.46 -4.43
CA SER A 4 -21.47 -10.34 -3.22
C SER A 4 -22.59 -9.33 -3.41
N ILE A 5 -23.83 -9.72 -3.13
CA ILE A 5 -25.01 -8.87 -3.26
C ILE A 5 -25.45 -8.41 -1.89
N VAL A 6 -25.59 -7.11 -1.71
CA VAL A 6 -26.05 -6.47 -0.47
C VAL A 6 -27.38 -5.78 -0.71
N ASN A 7 -28.41 -6.22 -0.02
CA ASN A 7 -29.75 -5.60 -0.09
C ASN A 7 -29.92 -4.52 0.96
N LEU A 8 -29.74 -3.26 0.58
CA LEU A 8 -29.93 -2.10 1.42
C LEU A 8 -31.35 -1.53 1.34
N THR A 9 -32.24 -2.15 0.54
CA THR A 9 -33.62 -1.66 0.36
C THR A 9 -34.53 -2.20 1.46
N GLU A 10 -35.50 -1.41 1.88
CA GLU A 10 -36.62 -1.83 2.75
C GLU A 10 -37.82 -2.33 1.94
N THR A 11 -37.84 -2.08 0.63
CA THR A 11 -38.99 -2.32 -0.24
C THR A 11 -38.91 -3.62 -1.03
N ILE A 12 -37.72 -4.20 -1.17
CA ILE A 12 -37.48 -5.47 -1.89
C ILE A 12 -37.04 -6.51 -0.87
N SER A 13 -37.82 -7.57 -0.74
CA SER A 13 -37.50 -8.67 0.16
C SER A 13 -36.32 -9.51 -0.35
N ASP A 14 -35.57 -10.12 0.56
CA ASP A 14 -34.48 -11.05 0.20
C ASP A 14 -35.00 -12.23 -0.65
N ALA A 15 -36.24 -12.68 -0.41
CA ALA A 15 -36.86 -13.74 -1.19
C ALA A 15 -37.13 -13.31 -2.67
N GLU A 16 -37.49 -12.06 -2.89
CA GLU A 16 -37.65 -11.48 -4.22
C GLU A 16 -36.29 -11.32 -4.90
N LEU A 17 -35.32 -10.71 -4.22
CA LEU A 17 -33.97 -10.52 -4.73
C LEU A 17 -33.30 -11.86 -5.05
N GLN A 18 -33.50 -12.92 -4.24
CA GLN A 18 -33.01 -14.26 -4.53
C GLN A 18 -33.56 -14.85 -5.83
N LYS A 19 -34.80 -14.50 -6.25
CA LYS A 19 -35.33 -14.90 -7.57
C LYS A 19 -34.57 -14.20 -8.69
N VAL A 20 -34.33 -12.91 -8.55
CA VAL A 20 -33.57 -12.11 -9.51
C VAL A 20 -32.12 -12.61 -9.61
N ILE A 21 -31.46 -12.85 -8.48
CA ILE A 21 -30.10 -13.43 -8.43
C ILE A 21 -30.05 -14.78 -9.19
N ARG A 22 -31.04 -15.63 -9.03
CA ARG A 22 -31.09 -16.91 -9.77
C ARG A 22 -31.22 -16.71 -11.29
N ALA A 23 -32.07 -15.78 -11.72
CA ALA A 23 -32.24 -15.46 -13.14
C ALA A 23 -30.92 -14.90 -13.74
N ILE A 24 -30.27 -13.96 -13.05
CA ILE A 24 -29.00 -13.40 -13.52
C ILE A 24 -27.86 -14.43 -13.48
N ASN A 25 -27.81 -15.30 -12.48
CA ASN A 25 -26.83 -16.41 -12.47
C ASN A 25 -27.03 -17.36 -13.66
N ARG A 26 -28.28 -17.59 -14.07
CA ARG A 26 -28.58 -18.33 -15.31
C ARG A 26 -28.18 -17.55 -16.55
N GLN A 27 -28.46 -16.23 -16.59
CA GLN A 27 -28.03 -15.37 -17.68
C GLN A 27 -26.50 -15.45 -17.87
N ILE A 28 -25.76 -15.33 -16.79
CA ILE A 28 -24.29 -15.38 -16.85
C ILE A 28 -23.82 -16.75 -17.33
N ALA A 29 -24.33 -17.84 -16.77
CA ALA A 29 -23.87 -19.20 -17.07
C ALA A 29 -24.35 -19.76 -18.43
N GLU A 30 -25.61 -19.47 -18.83
CA GLU A 30 -26.23 -20.05 -20.01
C GLU A 30 -26.12 -19.13 -21.24
N ASP A 31 -26.15 -17.80 -21.05
CA ASP A 31 -26.23 -16.84 -22.16
C ASP A 31 -24.92 -16.05 -22.35
N PHE A 32 -24.21 -15.68 -21.30
CA PHE A 32 -23.02 -14.83 -21.38
C PHE A 32 -21.72 -15.62 -21.47
N GLU A 33 -21.42 -16.50 -20.52
CA GLU A 33 -20.19 -17.27 -20.42
C GLU A 33 -19.85 -18.09 -21.66
N PRO A 34 -20.83 -18.71 -22.39
CA PRO A 34 -20.54 -19.43 -23.63
C PRO A 34 -19.90 -18.59 -24.74
N TYR A 35 -20.14 -17.29 -24.75
CA TYR A 35 -19.54 -16.36 -25.74
C TYR A 35 -18.28 -15.67 -25.22
N TRP A 36 -18.26 -15.31 -23.94
CA TRP A 36 -17.16 -14.54 -23.37
C TRP A 36 -16.08 -15.40 -22.74
N SER A 37 -16.33 -16.71 -22.52
CA SER A 37 -15.40 -17.66 -21.90
C SER A 37 -15.01 -17.31 -20.44
N PHE A 38 -15.69 -16.37 -19.82
CA PHE A 38 -15.61 -16.04 -18.41
C PHE A 38 -16.98 -15.65 -17.88
N GLY A 39 -17.16 -15.73 -16.57
CA GLY A 39 -18.42 -15.43 -15.92
C GLY A 39 -18.28 -15.20 -14.43
N ALA A 40 -19.41 -15.05 -13.76
CA ALA A 40 -19.48 -14.85 -12.31
C ALA A 40 -20.67 -15.55 -11.70
N LYS A 41 -20.68 -15.63 -10.38
CA LYS A 41 -21.80 -16.09 -9.58
C LYS A 41 -22.19 -15.03 -8.55
N LEU A 42 -23.42 -14.55 -8.62
CA LEU A 42 -24.00 -13.64 -7.64
C LEU A 42 -24.45 -14.42 -6.41
N ARG A 43 -24.16 -13.88 -5.23
CA ARG A 43 -24.54 -14.48 -3.94
C ARG A 43 -25.05 -13.39 -3.00
N LEU A 44 -26.25 -13.58 -2.44
CA LEU A 44 -26.79 -12.68 -1.43
C LEU A 44 -25.98 -12.81 -0.12
N GLU A 45 -25.42 -11.71 0.34
CA GLU A 45 -24.62 -11.62 1.56
C GLU A 45 -25.31 -10.71 2.60
N GLY A 46 -25.94 -9.62 2.20
CA GLY A 46 -26.62 -8.67 3.07
C GLY A 46 -28.14 -8.86 3.09
N THR A 47 -28.78 -8.57 4.20
CA THR A 47 -30.23 -8.70 4.41
C THR A 47 -30.97 -7.40 4.20
N ALA A 48 -32.24 -7.49 3.75
CA ALA A 48 -33.10 -6.35 3.43
C ALA A 48 -33.14 -5.27 4.51
N GLY A 49 -32.83 -4.04 4.12
CA GLY A 49 -32.86 -2.86 4.99
C GLY A 49 -31.81 -2.83 6.10
N LYS A 50 -30.90 -3.80 6.12
CA LYS A 50 -29.83 -3.86 7.13
C LYS A 50 -28.47 -3.75 6.45
N ILE A 51 -27.71 -2.78 6.87
CA ILE A 51 -26.26 -2.81 6.68
C ILE A 51 -25.75 -3.98 7.55
N PRO A 52 -24.89 -4.89 7.03
CA PRO A 52 -24.38 -6.00 7.82
C PRO A 52 -23.75 -5.50 9.12
N ASP A 53 -24.29 -5.93 10.28
CA ASP A 53 -23.96 -5.38 11.60
C ASP A 53 -22.50 -5.63 12.06
N LYS A 54 -21.74 -6.44 11.36
CA LYS A 54 -20.37 -6.83 11.75
C LYS A 54 -19.42 -7.01 10.57
N GLU A 55 -19.91 -6.88 9.36
CA GLU A 55 -19.12 -7.09 8.17
C GLU A 55 -18.98 -5.73 7.48
N SER A 56 -17.82 -5.13 7.59
CA SER A 56 -17.40 -4.10 6.64
C SER A 56 -17.67 -4.63 5.23
N PRO A 57 -18.02 -3.77 4.25
CA PRO A 57 -18.08 -4.18 2.85
C PRO A 57 -16.86 -4.97 2.38
N SER A 58 -15.75 -4.83 3.07
CA SER A 58 -14.48 -5.55 2.86
C SER A 58 -14.44 -6.99 3.37
N GLU A 59 -15.38 -7.39 4.22
CA GLU A 59 -15.48 -8.77 4.72
C GLU A 59 -16.43 -9.64 3.91
N LEU A 60 -17.13 -9.04 2.96
CA LEU A 60 -17.94 -9.78 2.01
C LEU A 60 -17.02 -10.65 1.14
N ARG A 61 -17.25 -11.96 1.15
CA ARG A 61 -16.40 -12.98 0.52
C ARG A 61 -16.60 -13.05 -0.99
N GLY A 62 -16.67 -11.91 -1.67
CA GLY A 62 -16.77 -11.81 -3.11
C GLY A 62 -15.58 -11.11 -3.73
N ASP A 63 -15.34 -11.37 -5.01
CA ASP A 63 -14.35 -10.67 -5.81
C ASP A 63 -14.82 -9.27 -6.19
N ALA A 64 -16.15 -9.03 -6.10
CA ALA A 64 -16.81 -7.75 -6.30
C ALA A 64 -18.07 -7.64 -5.44
N ILE A 65 -18.61 -6.42 -5.31
CA ILE A 65 -19.80 -6.14 -4.50
C ILE A 65 -20.81 -5.37 -5.33
N LEU A 66 -22.08 -5.76 -5.30
CA LEU A 66 -23.17 -5.03 -5.93
C LEU A 66 -24.25 -4.71 -4.88
N TYR A 67 -24.44 -3.43 -4.63
CA TYR A 67 -25.41 -2.90 -3.67
C TYR A 67 -26.74 -2.61 -4.37
N LEU A 68 -27.84 -3.08 -3.78
CA LEU A 68 -29.19 -2.69 -4.16
C LEU A 68 -29.71 -1.72 -3.11
N TRP A 69 -30.01 -0.47 -3.51
CA TRP A 69 -30.41 0.58 -2.59
C TRP A 69 -31.61 1.34 -3.13
N ASN A 70 -32.48 1.83 -2.24
CA ASN A 70 -33.63 2.65 -2.62
C ASN A 70 -33.33 4.16 -2.51
N GLN A 71 -32.31 4.57 -1.81
CA GLN A 71 -32.01 5.96 -1.48
C GLN A 71 -31.05 6.58 -2.49
N THR A 72 -31.40 7.75 -3.00
CA THR A 72 -30.51 8.57 -3.85
C THR A 72 -30.41 9.95 -3.24
N ASP A 73 -29.45 10.17 -2.37
CA ASP A 73 -29.04 11.55 -1.98
C ASP A 73 -28.15 12.17 -3.07
N VAL A 74 -27.78 11.40 -4.09
CA VAL A 74 -27.07 11.86 -5.28
C VAL A 74 -28.06 11.85 -6.43
N GLU A 75 -28.40 13.00 -6.94
CA GLU A 75 -29.31 13.15 -8.07
C GLU A 75 -28.76 12.35 -9.28
N ASP A 76 -29.58 11.43 -9.82
CA ASP A 76 -29.60 10.99 -11.20
C ASP A 76 -28.73 9.81 -11.68
N ALA A 77 -28.51 8.72 -10.90
CA ALA A 77 -27.97 7.46 -11.46
C ALA A 77 -28.93 6.27 -11.26
N LEU A 78 -29.26 5.55 -12.33
CA LEU A 78 -30.02 4.28 -12.25
C LEU A 78 -29.21 3.17 -11.59
N GLY A 79 -27.96 3.06 -11.99
CA GLY A 79 -26.92 2.20 -11.50
C GLY A 79 -25.57 2.66 -12.03
N TYR A 80 -24.52 2.19 -11.43
CA TYR A 80 -23.16 2.35 -11.90
C TYR A 80 -22.24 1.36 -11.19
N HIS A 81 -21.07 1.13 -11.75
CA HIS A 81 -20.01 0.39 -11.09
C HIS A 81 -18.68 1.13 -11.17
N ASP A 82 -17.80 0.84 -10.22
CA ASP A 82 -16.50 1.48 -10.06
C ASP A 82 -15.58 0.55 -9.25
N ILE A 83 -14.37 0.97 -8.98
CA ILE A 83 -13.46 0.34 -8.04
C ILE A 83 -13.30 1.22 -6.80
N ASN A 84 -13.34 0.60 -5.63
CA ASN A 84 -13.08 1.33 -4.38
C ASN A 84 -11.57 1.57 -4.20
N ALA A 85 -11.21 2.28 -3.14
CA ALA A 85 -9.82 2.59 -2.82
C ALA A 85 -8.92 1.36 -2.63
N ARG A 86 -9.48 0.17 -2.47
CA ARG A 86 -8.77 -1.12 -2.36
C ARG A 86 -8.60 -1.84 -3.69
N GLY A 87 -9.11 -1.29 -4.77
CA GLY A 87 -9.17 -1.99 -6.04
C GLY A 87 -10.26 -3.06 -6.10
N ILE A 88 -11.20 -3.10 -5.12
CA ILE A 88 -12.33 -4.02 -5.14
C ILE A 88 -13.41 -3.43 -6.03
N PRO A 89 -13.84 -4.15 -7.07
CA PRO A 89 -14.95 -3.72 -7.91
C PRO A 89 -16.24 -3.67 -7.10
N TYR A 90 -17.00 -2.60 -7.28
CA TYR A 90 -18.33 -2.48 -6.68
C TYR A 90 -19.30 -1.78 -7.62
N GLY A 91 -20.59 -1.93 -7.37
CA GLY A 91 -21.64 -1.21 -8.07
C GLY A 91 -22.82 -0.90 -7.17
N PHE A 92 -23.62 0.08 -7.58
CA PHE A 92 -24.91 0.42 -6.99
C PHE A 92 -26.02 0.29 -8.02
N VAL A 93 -27.18 -0.14 -7.56
CA VAL A 93 -28.45 -0.10 -8.31
C VAL A 93 -29.49 0.59 -7.46
N PHE A 94 -30.09 1.69 -7.98
CA PHE A 94 -31.04 2.51 -7.26
C PHE A 94 -32.47 2.24 -7.71
N THR A 95 -33.25 1.62 -6.84
CA THR A 95 -34.59 1.13 -7.19
C THR A 95 -35.63 2.23 -7.32
N ASP A 96 -35.55 3.29 -6.49
CA ASP A 96 -36.53 4.39 -6.55
C ASP A 96 -36.37 5.21 -7.83
N LEU A 97 -35.15 5.41 -8.30
CA LEU A 97 -34.92 6.10 -9.56
C LEU A 97 -35.36 5.27 -10.76
N SER A 98 -35.08 3.97 -10.75
CA SER A 98 -35.62 3.05 -11.79
C SER A 98 -37.13 3.16 -11.88
N LYS A 99 -37.85 3.19 -10.74
CA LYS A 99 -39.29 3.34 -10.66
C LYS A 99 -39.76 4.71 -11.18
N GLN A 100 -39.10 5.82 -10.85
CA GLN A 100 -39.42 7.16 -11.33
C GLN A 100 -39.26 7.29 -12.84
N LEU A 101 -38.33 6.57 -13.44
CA LEU A 101 -38.08 6.56 -14.89
C LEU A 101 -38.95 5.56 -15.63
N GLY A 102 -39.72 4.72 -14.92
CA GLY A 102 -40.52 3.64 -15.50
C GLY A 102 -39.68 2.49 -16.03
N GLU A 103 -38.46 2.33 -15.50
CA GLU A 103 -37.55 1.24 -15.83
C GLU A 103 -37.62 0.14 -14.76
N ASN A 104 -37.41 -1.12 -15.18
CA ASN A 104 -37.40 -2.23 -14.26
C ASN A 104 -36.01 -2.33 -13.61
N TRP A 105 -35.93 -2.21 -12.29
CA TRP A 105 -34.68 -2.30 -11.56
C TRP A 105 -33.91 -3.61 -11.79
N THR A 106 -34.59 -4.71 -12.16
CA THR A 106 -33.96 -6.00 -12.45
C THR A 106 -33.11 -5.95 -13.72
N VAL A 107 -33.49 -5.10 -14.68
CA VAL A 107 -32.72 -4.83 -15.89
C VAL A 107 -31.44 -4.07 -15.54
N THR A 108 -31.55 -3.00 -14.75
CA THR A 108 -30.36 -2.26 -14.27
C THR A 108 -29.45 -3.17 -13.44
N PHE A 109 -30.04 -4.04 -12.60
CA PHE A 109 -29.26 -4.95 -11.76
C PHE A 109 -28.50 -5.99 -12.62
N SER A 110 -29.12 -6.52 -13.67
CA SER A 110 -28.49 -7.40 -14.65
C SER A 110 -27.40 -6.67 -15.44
N HIS A 111 -27.67 -5.44 -15.87
CA HIS A 111 -26.73 -4.58 -16.60
C HIS A 111 -25.43 -4.38 -15.81
N GLU A 112 -25.53 -3.84 -14.59
CA GLU A 112 -24.36 -3.59 -13.74
C GLU A 112 -23.62 -4.88 -13.36
N ALA A 113 -24.34 -5.99 -13.17
CA ALA A 113 -23.71 -7.28 -12.89
C ALA A 113 -22.86 -7.77 -14.07
N LEU A 114 -23.36 -7.65 -15.32
CA LEU A 114 -22.60 -8.06 -16.50
C LEU A 114 -21.41 -7.15 -16.78
N GLU A 115 -21.53 -5.86 -16.52
CA GLU A 115 -20.43 -4.91 -16.69
C GLU A 115 -19.34 -5.12 -15.64
N LEU A 116 -19.67 -5.39 -14.37
CA LEU A 116 -18.71 -5.82 -13.34
C LEU A 116 -17.97 -7.10 -13.75
N VAL A 117 -18.64 -8.03 -14.46
CA VAL A 117 -18.00 -9.25 -14.96
C VAL A 117 -17.07 -8.94 -16.14
N GLY A 118 -17.48 -8.06 -17.04
CA GLY A 118 -16.75 -7.74 -18.28
C GLY A 118 -15.53 -6.87 -18.08
N ASP A 119 -15.63 -5.83 -17.24
CA ASP A 119 -14.56 -4.90 -16.92
C ASP A 119 -14.57 -4.54 -15.43
N SER A 120 -14.27 -5.52 -14.60
CA SER A 120 -14.27 -5.37 -13.15
C SER A 120 -13.35 -4.27 -12.63
N GLN A 121 -12.26 -4.00 -13.32
CA GLN A 121 -11.29 -2.96 -12.95
C GLN A 121 -11.58 -1.59 -13.56
N ASN A 122 -12.64 -1.49 -14.33
CA ASN A 122 -13.07 -0.22 -14.93
C ASN A 122 -12.00 0.47 -15.79
N ASN A 123 -11.20 -0.31 -16.50
CA ASN A 123 -10.02 0.20 -17.21
C ASN A 123 -9.82 -0.38 -18.62
N LEU A 124 -10.68 -1.26 -19.10
CA LEU A 124 -10.54 -1.83 -20.43
C LEU A 124 -11.04 -0.87 -21.51
N LEU A 125 -10.29 -0.81 -22.60
CA LEU A 125 -10.58 -0.01 -23.77
C LEU A 125 -10.41 -0.86 -25.03
N ALA A 126 -11.30 -0.69 -26.01
CA ALA A 126 -11.20 -1.31 -27.31
C ALA A 126 -11.03 -0.24 -28.41
N GLN A 127 -9.97 -0.35 -29.23
CA GLN A 127 -9.78 0.54 -30.36
C GLN A 127 -10.81 0.26 -31.45
N GLY A 128 -11.49 1.30 -31.92
CA GLY A 128 -12.52 1.18 -32.94
C GLY A 128 -12.86 2.51 -33.61
N PRO A 129 -13.79 2.51 -34.58
CA PRO A 129 -14.16 3.71 -35.31
C PRO A 129 -14.88 4.73 -34.41
N HIS A 130 -14.66 6.00 -34.66
CA HIS A 130 -15.39 7.08 -33.99
C HIS A 130 -16.87 7.04 -34.41
N PRO A 131 -17.83 7.00 -33.47
CA PRO A 131 -19.24 6.75 -33.81
C PRO A 131 -19.90 7.86 -34.64
N ALA A 132 -19.36 9.08 -34.65
CA ALA A 132 -19.86 10.22 -35.41
C ALA A 132 -18.93 10.72 -36.53
N HIS A 133 -17.66 10.29 -36.56
CA HIS A 133 -16.65 10.81 -37.51
C HIS A 133 -15.98 9.66 -38.27
N PRO A 134 -16.51 9.25 -39.46
CA PRO A 134 -15.93 8.19 -40.25
C PRO A 134 -14.45 8.42 -40.57
N GLY A 135 -13.65 7.37 -40.44
CA GLY A 135 -12.21 7.42 -40.71
C GLY A 135 -11.35 7.91 -39.53
N ARG A 136 -11.95 8.24 -38.41
CA ARG A 136 -11.28 8.53 -37.13
C ARG A 136 -11.38 7.33 -36.22
N GLU A 137 -10.33 7.02 -35.49
CA GLU A 137 -10.31 5.94 -34.50
C GLU A 137 -10.28 6.53 -33.09
N VAL A 138 -10.96 5.84 -32.18
CA VAL A 138 -11.07 6.17 -30.75
C VAL A 138 -10.92 4.91 -29.91
N PHE A 139 -10.83 5.06 -28.59
CA PHE A 139 -10.79 3.94 -27.66
C PHE A 139 -12.11 3.87 -26.91
N HIS A 140 -12.96 2.92 -27.34
CA HIS A 140 -14.27 2.66 -26.72
C HIS A 140 -14.12 2.07 -25.32
N TRP A 141 -14.96 2.49 -24.40
CA TRP A 141 -15.08 1.86 -23.11
C TRP A 141 -15.64 0.43 -23.28
N PHE A 142 -15.12 -0.49 -22.50
CA PHE A 142 -15.50 -1.89 -22.58
C PHE A 142 -16.77 -2.16 -21.78
N GLU A 143 -17.90 -1.57 -22.24
CA GLU A 143 -19.21 -1.65 -21.59
C GLU A 143 -20.07 -2.70 -22.29
N MET A 144 -20.50 -3.72 -21.56
CA MET A 144 -21.17 -4.88 -22.12
C MET A 144 -22.62 -4.61 -22.50
N CYS A 145 -23.28 -3.65 -21.86
CA CYS A 145 -24.73 -3.45 -21.97
C CYS A 145 -25.14 -2.09 -22.53
N ASP A 146 -24.27 -1.08 -22.44
CA ASP A 146 -24.57 0.31 -22.77
C ASP A 146 -25.07 0.50 -24.22
N ALA A 147 -24.41 -0.15 -25.20
CA ALA A 147 -24.78 -0.03 -26.61
C ALA A 147 -26.17 -0.60 -26.93
N VAL A 148 -26.69 -1.49 -26.09
CA VAL A 148 -27.98 -2.20 -26.24
C VAL A 148 -28.92 -1.99 -25.04
N GLN A 149 -28.69 -0.98 -24.23
CA GLN A 149 -29.33 -0.74 -22.92
C GLN A 149 -30.87 -0.79 -22.91
N SER A 150 -31.52 -0.45 -24.01
CA SER A 150 -32.98 -0.48 -24.10
C SER A 150 -33.54 -1.84 -24.55
N GLN A 151 -32.69 -2.80 -24.79
CA GLN A 151 -33.11 -4.16 -25.26
C GLN A 151 -33.05 -5.11 -24.07
N THR A 152 -34.16 -5.78 -23.82
CA THR A 152 -34.34 -6.68 -22.67
C THR A 152 -34.97 -7.99 -23.09
N TYR A 153 -34.82 -9.03 -22.26
CA TYR A 153 -35.50 -10.30 -22.41
C TYR A 153 -35.83 -10.91 -21.04
N LYS A 154 -36.47 -12.03 -21.00
CA LYS A 154 -36.94 -12.65 -19.75
C LYS A 154 -36.29 -14.00 -19.50
N ILE A 155 -35.87 -14.21 -18.26
CA ILE A 155 -35.46 -15.49 -17.70
C ILE A 155 -36.34 -15.74 -16.47
N ASP A 156 -37.11 -16.83 -16.45
CA ASP A 156 -38.05 -17.17 -15.38
C ASP A 156 -38.95 -15.98 -14.93
N ASP A 157 -39.52 -15.27 -15.89
CA ASP A 157 -40.33 -14.05 -15.72
C ASP A 157 -39.58 -12.82 -15.23
N ILE A 158 -38.29 -12.89 -14.91
CA ILE A 158 -37.43 -11.74 -14.55
C ILE A 158 -36.91 -11.13 -15.85
N GLU A 159 -37.12 -9.83 -16.00
CA GLU A 159 -36.58 -9.04 -17.10
C GLU A 159 -35.11 -8.72 -16.86
N VAL A 160 -34.25 -9.00 -17.84
CA VAL A 160 -32.80 -8.82 -17.79
C VAL A 160 -32.29 -8.05 -19.01
N SER A 161 -31.12 -7.45 -18.91
CA SER A 161 -30.49 -6.65 -19.96
C SER A 161 -29.98 -7.52 -21.10
N ASN A 162 -30.11 -7.07 -22.37
CA ASN A 162 -29.28 -7.54 -23.46
C ASN A 162 -27.81 -7.13 -23.25
N PHE A 163 -26.88 -7.76 -23.97
CA PHE A 163 -25.46 -7.47 -23.90
C PHE A 163 -24.77 -7.70 -25.24
N VAL A 164 -23.64 -7.04 -25.47
CA VAL A 164 -22.84 -7.22 -26.68
C VAL A 164 -21.97 -8.47 -26.59
N LEU A 165 -21.61 -9.03 -27.76
CA LEU A 165 -20.77 -10.21 -27.89
C LEU A 165 -19.32 -9.79 -28.23
N PRO A 166 -18.30 -10.66 -28.09
CA PRO A 166 -16.91 -10.32 -28.40
C PRO A 166 -16.67 -9.71 -29.77
N LEU A 167 -17.47 -10.13 -30.79
CA LEU A 167 -17.39 -9.59 -32.13
C LEU A 167 -17.70 -8.09 -32.20
N TYR A 168 -18.53 -7.58 -31.31
CA TYR A 168 -18.85 -6.15 -31.21
C TYR A 168 -17.61 -5.25 -31.04
N PHE A 169 -16.63 -5.70 -30.27
CA PHE A 169 -15.37 -4.98 -30.03
C PHE A 169 -14.26 -5.29 -31.05
N THR A 170 -14.62 -5.95 -32.17
CA THR A 170 -13.68 -6.29 -33.24
C THR A 170 -13.93 -5.38 -34.44
N PRO A 171 -12.92 -4.60 -34.91
CA PRO A 171 -13.12 -3.76 -36.10
C PRO A 171 -13.46 -4.60 -37.34
N GLY A 172 -14.51 -4.20 -38.04
CA GLY A 172 -14.95 -4.81 -39.27
C GLY A 172 -16.11 -5.80 -39.05
N GLU A 173 -16.96 -5.87 -40.10
CA GLU A 173 -18.11 -6.76 -40.12
C GLU A 173 -17.68 -8.16 -40.56
N GLN A 174 -18.18 -9.20 -39.85
CA GLN A 174 -18.07 -10.60 -40.29
C GLN A 174 -19.41 -11.07 -40.85
N GLU A 175 -19.41 -11.66 -42.05
CA GLU A 175 -20.60 -12.19 -42.66
C GLU A 175 -21.23 -13.26 -41.77
N GLY A 176 -22.53 -13.08 -41.43
CA GLY A 176 -23.25 -13.93 -40.49
C GLY A 176 -22.87 -13.74 -39.01
N GLY A 177 -22.00 -12.75 -38.67
CA GLY A 177 -21.64 -12.42 -37.31
C GLY A 177 -22.79 -11.77 -36.55
N ARG A 178 -22.80 -11.98 -35.22
CA ARG A 178 -23.78 -11.39 -34.31
C ARG A 178 -23.06 -10.57 -33.27
N ASN A 179 -23.43 -9.29 -33.15
CA ASN A 179 -22.73 -8.31 -32.27
C ASN A 179 -23.42 -8.16 -30.92
N ASP A 180 -24.64 -8.65 -30.72
CA ASP A 180 -25.33 -8.71 -29.44
C ASP A 180 -26.05 -10.05 -29.23
N PHE A 181 -26.39 -10.35 -27.96
CA PHE A 181 -27.00 -11.65 -27.65
C PHE A 181 -28.36 -11.85 -28.27
N LEU A 182 -29.21 -10.84 -28.33
CA LEU A 182 -30.56 -10.97 -28.91
C LEU A 182 -30.56 -10.94 -30.43
N GLY A 183 -29.58 -10.29 -31.06
CA GLY A 183 -29.51 -10.15 -32.53
C GLY A 183 -30.72 -9.44 -33.10
N ILE A 184 -31.21 -8.41 -32.42
CA ILE A 184 -32.40 -7.67 -32.83
C ILE A 184 -32.14 -6.92 -34.13
N ILE A 185 -33.02 -7.12 -35.09
CA ILE A 185 -33.03 -6.40 -36.37
C ILE A 185 -34.00 -5.23 -36.26
N ASP A 186 -33.52 -4.03 -36.53
CA ASP A 186 -34.33 -2.80 -36.47
C ASP A 186 -35.37 -2.72 -37.59
N LYS A 187 -36.22 -1.67 -37.57
CA LYS A 187 -37.26 -1.44 -38.57
C LYS A 187 -36.71 -1.23 -39.98
N GLN A 188 -35.47 -0.83 -40.12
CA GLN A 188 -34.70 -0.63 -41.34
C GLN A 188 -34.02 -1.91 -41.82
N LYS A 189 -34.17 -3.04 -41.10
CA LYS A 189 -33.56 -4.35 -41.31
C LYS A 189 -32.05 -4.37 -41.08
N ASN A 190 -31.54 -3.50 -40.21
CA ASN A 190 -30.15 -3.50 -39.79
C ASN A 190 -30.00 -4.24 -38.46
N ALA A 191 -29.02 -5.11 -38.36
CA ALA A 191 -28.52 -5.64 -37.10
C ALA A 191 -27.55 -4.64 -36.45
N LEU A 192 -27.26 -4.78 -35.14
CA LEU A 192 -26.20 -4.01 -34.45
C LEU A 192 -24.87 -4.28 -35.18
N THR A 193 -24.21 -3.21 -35.59
CA THR A 193 -22.85 -3.26 -36.16
C THR A 193 -21.77 -3.27 -35.09
N SER A 194 -20.57 -3.70 -35.44
CA SER A 194 -19.40 -3.57 -34.63
C SER A 194 -19.22 -2.08 -34.19
N PHE A 195 -19.01 -1.81 -32.89
CA PHE A 195 -18.98 -0.47 -32.28
C PHE A 195 -20.23 0.39 -32.53
N GLY A 196 -21.31 -0.19 -33.01
CA GLY A 196 -22.58 0.50 -33.27
C GLY A 196 -23.38 0.77 -32.00
N VAL A 197 -24.48 1.52 -32.15
CA VAL A 197 -25.38 1.87 -31.04
C VAL A 197 -26.81 1.54 -31.43
N ALA A 198 -27.47 0.70 -30.63
CA ALA A 198 -28.89 0.37 -30.83
C ALA A 198 -29.77 1.54 -30.34
N ALA A 199 -31.05 1.54 -30.77
CA ALA A 199 -32.00 2.55 -30.31
C ALA A 199 -32.15 2.54 -28.79
N GLY A 200 -31.98 3.69 -28.15
CA GLY A 200 -31.98 3.90 -26.71
C GLY A 200 -30.66 3.58 -26.00
N GLY A 201 -29.67 3.07 -26.71
CA GLY A 201 -28.31 2.87 -26.22
C GLY A 201 -27.39 4.06 -26.43
N TYR A 202 -26.19 3.96 -25.91
CA TYR A 202 -25.09 4.92 -26.09
C TYR A 202 -23.75 4.20 -25.92
N VAL A 203 -22.65 4.87 -26.31
CA VAL A 203 -21.29 4.38 -26.08
C VAL A 203 -20.42 5.49 -25.51
N GLY A 204 -19.46 5.11 -24.66
CA GLY A 204 -18.41 5.98 -24.16
C GLY A 204 -17.08 5.64 -24.82
N PHE A 205 -16.23 6.65 -25.02
CA PHE A 205 -14.90 6.46 -25.61
C PHE A 205 -13.94 7.58 -25.20
N TYR A 206 -12.65 7.29 -25.29
CA TYR A 206 -11.58 8.27 -25.25
C TYR A 206 -11.14 8.60 -26.67
N ASP A 207 -11.14 9.88 -26.98
CA ASP A 207 -10.67 10.38 -28.27
C ASP A 207 -9.24 10.92 -28.16
N PRO A 208 -8.24 10.28 -28.78
CA PRO A 208 -6.85 10.70 -28.70
C PRO A 208 -6.55 12.03 -29.40
N VAL A 209 -7.46 12.50 -30.29
CA VAL A 209 -7.28 13.79 -30.98
C VAL A 209 -7.74 14.95 -30.12
N THR A 210 -8.93 14.85 -29.50
CA THR A 210 -9.44 15.86 -28.55
C THR A 210 -8.83 15.69 -27.18
N ARG A 211 -8.27 14.51 -26.86
CA ARG A 211 -7.80 14.09 -25.53
C ARG A 211 -8.89 14.14 -24.47
N GLN A 212 -10.12 13.85 -24.87
CA GLN A 212 -11.27 13.89 -24.02
C GLN A 212 -11.98 12.54 -23.98
N HIS A 213 -12.59 12.23 -22.86
CA HIS A 213 -13.60 11.18 -22.76
C HIS A 213 -14.94 11.74 -23.17
N GLU A 214 -15.56 11.11 -24.14
CA GLU A 214 -16.82 11.54 -24.74
C GLU A 214 -17.86 10.42 -24.70
N GLN A 215 -19.12 10.76 -24.82
CA GLN A 215 -20.22 9.81 -24.94
C GLN A 215 -21.04 10.15 -26.19
N TYR A 216 -21.49 9.12 -26.90
CA TYR A 216 -22.27 9.25 -28.10
C TYR A 216 -23.57 8.44 -28.04
N ALA A 217 -24.66 9.08 -28.42
CA ALA A 217 -25.93 8.43 -28.74
C ALA A 217 -26.43 8.95 -30.09
N ALA A 218 -27.29 8.18 -30.75
CA ALA A 218 -27.84 8.63 -32.02
C ALA A 218 -28.55 10.00 -31.87
N PRO A 219 -28.30 10.99 -32.77
CA PRO A 219 -28.76 12.38 -32.57
C PRO A 219 -30.27 12.55 -32.38
N ASP A 220 -31.07 11.69 -32.99
CA ASP A 220 -32.53 11.72 -32.92
C ASP A 220 -33.12 10.87 -31.81
N ASP A 221 -32.27 10.22 -30.99
CA ASP A 221 -32.72 9.33 -29.93
C ASP A 221 -32.93 10.09 -28.63
N LYS A 222 -34.19 10.47 -28.38
CA LYS A 222 -34.59 11.22 -27.17
C LYS A 222 -34.42 10.40 -25.88
N VAL A 223 -34.53 9.07 -25.94
CA VAL A 223 -34.38 8.19 -24.77
C VAL A 223 -32.91 8.13 -24.37
N ALA A 224 -32.03 7.84 -25.33
CA ALA A 224 -30.60 7.83 -25.11
C ALA A 224 -30.09 9.22 -24.67
N ALA A 225 -30.55 10.30 -25.30
CA ALA A 225 -30.19 11.66 -24.93
C ALA A 225 -30.61 12.02 -23.48
N LYS A 226 -31.78 11.54 -23.02
CA LYS A 226 -32.23 11.71 -21.64
C LYS A 226 -31.32 10.96 -20.66
N ARG A 227 -30.96 9.70 -20.97
CA ARG A 227 -30.04 8.88 -20.15
C ARG A 227 -28.65 9.51 -20.06
N LEU A 228 -28.07 9.95 -21.18
CA LEU A 228 -26.78 10.64 -21.19
C LEU A 228 -26.79 11.92 -20.36
N LYS A 229 -27.91 12.65 -20.38
CA LYS A 229 -28.07 13.87 -19.58
C LYS A 229 -28.14 13.56 -18.09
N ILE A 230 -28.71 12.44 -17.71
CA ILE A 230 -28.73 11.92 -16.36
C ILE A 230 -27.33 11.47 -15.95
N LYS A 231 -26.67 10.60 -16.73
CA LYS A 231 -25.29 10.14 -16.45
C LYS A 231 -24.27 11.30 -16.42
N ALA A 232 -24.46 12.38 -17.17
CA ALA A 232 -23.56 13.54 -17.15
C ALA A 232 -23.59 14.32 -15.85
N LYS A 233 -24.65 14.18 -15.03
CA LYS A 233 -24.78 14.81 -13.72
C LYS A 233 -24.21 13.99 -12.58
N VAL A 234 -23.98 12.68 -12.80
CA VAL A 234 -23.37 11.80 -11.81
C VAL A 234 -21.91 12.16 -11.66
N HIS A 235 -21.54 12.62 -10.48
CA HIS A 235 -20.17 13.01 -10.13
C HIS A 235 -19.36 11.85 -9.57
N SER A 236 -19.90 10.67 -9.52
CA SER A 236 -19.25 9.45 -9.09
C SER A 236 -19.29 8.43 -10.24
N GLY A 237 -18.30 7.58 -10.28
CA GLY A 237 -18.22 6.49 -11.25
C GLY A 237 -17.45 6.80 -12.53
N ARG A 238 -17.43 5.82 -13.42
CA ARG A 238 -16.65 5.73 -14.66
C ARG A 238 -16.62 6.98 -15.52
N GLY A 239 -17.77 7.59 -15.74
CA GLY A 239 -17.88 8.77 -16.57
C GLY A 239 -17.12 9.98 -16.02
N PHE A 240 -17.05 10.12 -14.70
CA PHE A 240 -16.30 11.16 -14.03
C PHE A 240 -14.82 10.83 -13.97
N ALA A 241 -14.47 9.62 -13.56
CA ALA A 241 -13.09 9.13 -13.49
C ALA A 241 -12.39 9.23 -14.85
N ARG A 242 -13.07 8.86 -15.92
CA ARG A 242 -12.53 8.93 -17.29
C ARG A 242 -12.55 10.32 -17.89
N LYS A 243 -13.46 11.21 -17.47
CA LYS A 243 -13.52 12.63 -17.93
C LYS A 243 -12.57 13.56 -17.20
N ASN A 244 -12.20 13.22 -15.97
CA ASN A 244 -11.41 14.09 -15.09
C ASN A 244 -10.19 13.33 -14.56
N THR A 245 -9.19 13.11 -15.40
CA THR A 245 -7.94 12.42 -15.07
C THR A 245 -7.17 12.99 -13.86
N VAL A 246 -7.56 14.16 -13.36
CA VAL A 246 -6.90 14.87 -12.24
C VAL A 246 -7.71 14.80 -10.93
N ALA A 247 -9.00 14.45 -10.95
CA ALA A 247 -9.89 14.62 -9.81
C ALA A 247 -10.50 13.32 -9.24
N VAL A 248 -10.10 12.17 -9.71
CA VAL A 248 -10.60 10.86 -9.20
C VAL A 248 -10.20 10.65 -7.74
N GLY A 249 -9.19 11.39 -7.31
CA GLY A 249 -8.62 11.35 -5.99
C GLY A 249 -9.44 11.97 -4.86
N ASP A 250 -10.31 12.96 -5.09
CA ASP A 250 -10.91 13.76 -4.02
C ASP A 250 -12.36 13.40 -3.67
N ARG A 251 -12.91 12.40 -4.30
CA ARG A 251 -14.30 11.98 -4.05
C ARG A 251 -14.36 10.48 -3.87
N GLU A 252 -14.16 10.06 -2.65
CA GLU A 252 -14.80 8.85 -2.19
C GLU A 252 -16.27 8.97 -2.60
N ASP A 253 -16.77 7.98 -3.33
CA ASP A 253 -18.14 7.94 -3.79
C ASP A 253 -19.09 8.32 -2.62
N ALA A 254 -19.95 9.31 -2.83
CA ALA A 254 -20.82 9.82 -1.79
C ALA A 254 -21.72 8.72 -1.17
N HIS A 255 -22.04 7.68 -1.94
CA HIS A 255 -22.80 6.53 -1.46
C HIS A 255 -21.93 5.63 -0.58
N MET A 256 -20.65 5.41 -0.92
CA MET A 256 -19.70 4.70 -0.06
C MET A 256 -19.40 5.49 1.21
N GLN A 257 -19.32 6.82 1.14
CA GLN A 257 -19.20 7.68 2.33
C GLN A 257 -20.44 7.59 3.22
N ALA A 258 -21.64 7.59 2.64
CA ALA A 258 -22.88 7.45 3.38
C ALA A 258 -22.99 6.05 4.02
N LEU A 259 -22.61 4.99 3.29
CA LEU A 259 -22.57 3.62 3.78
C LEU A 259 -21.56 3.48 4.93
N ASN A 260 -20.34 3.97 4.75
CA ASN A 260 -19.31 3.97 5.77
C ASN A 260 -19.72 4.83 6.99
N GLY A 261 -20.39 5.96 6.77
CA GLY A 261 -20.97 6.79 7.83
C GLY A 261 -22.04 6.06 8.63
N ALA A 262 -22.92 5.32 7.96
CA ALA A 262 -23.95 4.51 8.62
C ALA A 262 -23.36 3.31 9.40
N LEU A 263 -22.33 2.66 8.87
CA LEU A 263 -21.57 1.60 9.56
C LEU A 263 -20.90 2.13 10.84
N ARG A 264 -20.37 3.37 10.81
CA ARG A 264 -19.79 4.01 12.01
C ARG A 264 -20.82 4.38 13.04
N ALA A 265 -21.98 4.87 12.63
CA ALA A 265 -23.05 5.23 13.55
C ALA A 265 -23.60 3.99 14.29
N SER A 266 -23.47 2.79 13.69
CA SER A 266 -23.89 1.52 14.29
C SER A 266 -22.79 0.83 15.11
N GLY A 267 -21.50 1.20 14.94
CA GLY A 267 -20.36 0.43 15.44
C GLY A 267 -19.20 1.22 16.06
N SER A 268 -19.40 2.45 16.54
CA SER A 268 -18.34 3.19 17.25
C SER A 268 -18.04 2.58 18.61
N ALA A 269 -17.35 1.44 18.63
CA ALA A 269 -16.71 0.89 19.80
C ALA A 269 -15.19 0.99 19.64
N THR A 270 -14.61 2.15 19.98
CA THR A 270 -13.25 2.15 20.52
C THR A 270 -13.22 1.17 21.68
N SER A 271 -12.27 0.26 21.72
CA SER A 271 -12.09 -0.66 22.85
C SER A 271 -12.29 0.11 24.15
N PRO A 272 -13.26 -0.28 25.02
CA PRO A 272 -13.52 0.49 26.23
C PRO A 272 -12.25 0.51 27.09
N GLY A 273 -11.58 1.66 27.17
CA GLY A 273 -10.41 1.87 28.02
C GLY A 273 -9.08 2.22 27.32
N ASP A 274 -8.99 2.20 25.99
CA ASP A 274 -7.76 2.64 25.30
C ASP A 274 -7.70 4.18 25.24
N PRO A 275 -6.73 4.83 25.92
CA PRO A 275 -6.62 6.28 25.97
C PRO A 275 -5.96 6.89 24.70
N ILE A 276 -5.38 6.06 23.85
CA ILE A 276 -4.67 6.49 22.65
C ILE A 276 -5.67 6.88 21.56
N LYS A 277 -5.54 8.06 21.01
CA LYS A 277 -6.33 8.54 19.86
C LYS A 277 -5.49 8.65 18.59
N HIS A 278 -4.20 8.84 18.74
CA HIS A 278 -3.25 9.04 17.65
C HIS A 278 -2.12 8.02 17.76
N VAL A 279 -1.88 7.26 16.71
CA VAL A 279 -0.75 6.35 16.61
C VAL A 279 0.21 6.89 15.57
N VAL A 280 1.43 7.20 15.98
CA VAL A 280 2.49 7.69 15.11
C VAL A 280 3.57 6.62 15.03
N VAL A 281 3.93 6.21 13.83
CA VAL A 281 4.99 5.23 13.58
C VAL A 281 6.13 5.92 12.86
N LEU A 282 7.33 5.86 13.43
CA LEU A 282 8.57 6.25 12.77
C LEU A 282 9.37 4.98 12.49
N MET A 283 9.47 4.60 11.21
CA MET A 283 10.22 3.41 10.80
C MET A 283 11.57 3.81 10.23
N MET A 284 12.63 3.46 10.97
CA MET A 284 14.03 3.66 10.58
C MET A 284 14.55 2.46 9.80
N GLU A 285 15.82 2.49 9.35
CA GLU A 285 16.41 1.46 8.48
C GLU A 285 17.63 0.74 9.05
N ASN A 286 17.61 -0.57 8.85
CA ASN A 286 18.75 -1.49 8.76
C ASN A 286 19.68 -1.49 9.97
N ARG A 287 19.13 -1.76 11.17
CA ARG A 287 19.93 -1.92 12.40
C ARG A 287 19.36 -3.02 13.31
N SER A 288 20.22 -3.86 13.88
CA SER A 288 19.81 -4.86 14.88
C SER A 288 19.55 -4.23 16.26
N PHE A 289 18.80 -4.95 17.09
CA PHE A 289 18.56 -4.57 18.48
C PHE A 289 19.87 -4.44 19.26
N ASP A 290 20.74 -5.45 19.20
CA ASP A 290 22.01 -5.40 19.92
C ASP A 290 22.88 -4.23 19.48
N HIS A 291 22.91 -3.94 18.19
CA HIS A 291 23.72 -2.85 17.64
C HIS A 291 23.30 -1.46 18.20
N MET A 292 22.00 -1.21 18.33
CA MET A 292 21.48 0.11 18.74
C MET A 292 21.13 0.21 20.23
N LEU A 293 20.56 -0.85 20.81
CA LEU A 293 19.97 -0.84 22.15
C LEU A 293 20.55 -1.91 23.09
N GLY A 294 21.35 -2.86 22.59
CA GLY A 294 21.91 -3.94 23.40
C GLY A 294 22.72 -3.48 24.60
N GLY A 295 23.43 -2.34 24.48
CA GLY A 295 24.18 -1.72 25.58
C GLY A 295 23.32 -1.26 26.76
N MET A 296 21.98 -1.18 26.62
CA MET A 296 21.07 -0.81 27.70
C MET A 296 21.08 -1.84 28.85
N SER A 297 21.43 -3.10 28.62
CA SER A 297 21.58 -4.12 29.66
C SER A 297 22.54 -3.74 30.78
N LYS A 298 23.43 -2.75 30.55
CA LYS A 298 24.28 -2.16 31.57
C LYS A 298 23.48 -1.43 32.66
N PHE A 299 22.32 -0.84 32.30
CA PHE A 299 21.51 -0.01 33.20
C PHE A 299 20.22 -0.70 33.64
N ASP A 300 19.70 -1.58 32.80
CA ASP A 300 18.52 -2.37 33.09
C ASP A 300 18.82 -3.85 32.80
N PRO A 301 19.06 -4.66 33.85
CA PRO A 301 19.40 -6.06 33.70
C PRO A 301 18.26 -6.94 33.14
N ASP A 302 17.03 -6.39 33.07
CA ASP A 302 15.91 -7.07 32.43
C ASP A 302 16.00 -7.01 30.90
N VAL A 303 16.83 -6.16 30.31
CA VAL A 303 17.08 -6.11 28.87
C VAL A 303 17.89 -7.32 28.42
N ASP A 304 17.36 -8.09 27.47
CA ASP A 304 18.10 -9.15 26.81
C ASP A 304 19.01 -8.55 25.71
N GLY A 305 20.15 -8.04 26.15
CA GLY A 305 21.13 -7.29 25.37
C GLY A 305 22.54 -7.86 25.50
N VAL A 306 23.54 -6.98 25.39
CA VAL A 306 24.94 -7.39 25.49
C VAL A 306 25.28 -7.93 26.88
N ARG A 307 26.16 -8.87 26.95
CA ARG A 307 26.53 -9.56 28.19
C ARG A 307 27.24 -8.64 29.19
N GLN A 308 26.86 -8.74 30.46
CA GLN A 308 27.45 -7.99 31.56
C GLN A 308 28.28 -8.88 32.52
N ASP A 309 28.44 -10.19 32.23
CA ASP A 309 29.14 -11.18 33.05
C ASP A 309 30.65 -11.28 32.78
N GLY A 310 31.23 -10.31 32.05
CA GLY A 310 32.63 -10.28 31.68
C GLY A 310 32.96 -11.20 30.48
N LYS A 311 31.96 -11.79 29.86
CA LYS A 311 32.08 -12.53 28.59
C LYS A 311 31.45 -11.72 27.47
N SER A 312 31.75 -12.06 26.24
CA SER A 312 31.13 -11.45 25.06
C SER A 312 30.63 -12.53 24.10
N TYR A 313 29.57 -12.24 23.38
CA TYR A 313 29.22 -13.02 22.20
C TYR A 313 30.30 -12.83 21.14
N PHE A 314 30.49 -13.80 20.25
CA PHE A 314 31.45 -13.69 19.19
C PHE A 314 31.07 -14.48 17.94
N ASN A 315 31.62 -14.09 16.82
CA ASN A 315 31.57 -14.85 15.56
C ASN A 315 32.99 -15.23 15.15
N VAL A 316 33.12 -16.38 14.50
CA VAL A 316 34.40 -16.90 14.01
C VAL A 316 34.52 -16.67 12.51
N ALA A 317 35.54 -15.94 12.08
CA ALA A 317 35.83 -15.77 10.67
C ALA A 317 36.32 -17.11 10.03
N PRO A 318 36.23 -17.28 8.70
CA PRO A 318 36.69 -18.50 8.02
C PRO A 318 38.17 -18.87 8.24
N ASP A 319 39.02 -17.91 8.61
CA ASP A 319 40.43 -18.12 8.95
C ASP A 319 40.64 -18.54 10.41
N GLY A 320 39.58 -18.65 11.21
CA GLY A 320 39.63 -19.01 12.63
C GLY A 320 39.79 -17.83 13.58
N THR A 321 39.74 -16.58 13.11
CA THR A 321 39.82 -15.39 13.94
C THR A 321 38.48 -15.11 14.63
N ASP A 322 38.52 -14.90 15.95
CA ASP A 322 37.33 -14.51 16.74
C ASP A 322 37.09 -13.01 16.70
N TYR A 323 35.86 -12.62 16.41
CA TYR A 323 35.37 -11.24 16.48
C TYR A 323 34.31 -11.13 17.57
N PHE A 324 34.65 -10.43 18.63
CA PHE A 324 33.79 -10.29 19.83
C PHE A 324 32.84 -9.11 19.71
N GLN A 325 31.63 -9.31 20.23
CA GLN A 325 30.70 -8.20 20.44
C GLN A 325 31.29 -7.21 21.47
N GLN A 326 31.43 -5.96 21.08
CA GLN A 326 32.04 -4.92 21.92
C GLN A 326 31.50 -3.53 21.59
N PRO A 327 31.58 -2.55 22.53
CA PRO A 327 31.25 -1.18 22.23
C PRO A 327 32.19 -0.59 21.17
N GLY A 328 31.75 0.46 20.50
CA GLY A 328 32.54 1.19 19.51
C GLY A 328 31.97 1.16 18.11
N ALA A 329 30.66 0.98 18.00
CA ALA A 329 29.94 1.21 16.74
C ALA A 329 30.18 2.64 16.25
N GLN A 330 30.37 2.80 14.96
CA GLN A 330 30.70 4.07 14.34
C GLN A 330 29.45 4.79 13.83
N ASP A 331 29.41 6.11 13.97
CA ASP A 331 28.36 6.99 13.46
C ASP A 331 28.23 6.92 11.92
N VAL A 332 29.30 6.58 11.21
CA VAL A 332 29.33 6.35 9.76
C VAL A 332 30.20 5.13 9.45
N ILE A 333 29.70 4.19 8.67
CA ILE A 333 30.45 2.98 8.29
C ILE A 333 31.58 3.31 7.31
N LEU A 334 32.74 2.67 7.55
CA LEU A 334 33.95 2.84 6.74
C LEU A 334 33.71 2.35 5.30
N LYS A 335 34.33 3.08 4.33
CA LYS A 335 34.30 2.77 2.88
C LYS A 335 32.92 2.63 2.23
N GLN A 336 31.88 3.08 2.88
CA GLN A 336 30.51 3.05 2.30
C GLN A 336 30.09 1.64 1.84
N ARG A 337 30.45 0.60 2.56
CA ARG A 337 30.04 -0.78 2.32
C ARG A 337 28.72 -1.05 3.03
N ASP A 338 27.84 -1.74 2.33
CA ASP A 338 26.57 -2.22 2.85
C ASP A 338 26.71 -3.66 3.31
N LEU A 339 26.22 -4.00 4.52
CA LEU A 339 26.28 -5.34 5.03
C LEU A 339 25.32 -6.25 4.26
N ASP A 340 25.50 -7.56 4.37
CA ASP A 340 24.63 -8.52 3.70
C ASP A 340 23.34 -8.70 4.52
N HIS A 341 22.22 -8.23 4.02
CA HIS A 341 20.90 -8.37 4.64
C HIS A 341 19.83 -8.85 3.64
N GLU A 342 20.27 -9.36 2.48
CA GLU A 342 19.39 -10.09 1.58
C GLU A 342 18.92 -11.40 2.23
N HIS A 343 17.87 -12.03 1.74
CA HIS A 343 17.29 -13.22 2.36
C HIS A 343 18.32 -14.35 2.59
N ASP A 344 19.08 -14.72 1.56
CA ASP A 344 20.12 -15.76 1.68
C ASP A 344 21.25 -15.33 2.63
N GLY A 345 21.55 -14.03 2.67
CA GLY A 345 22.51 -13.45 3.60
C GLY A 345 22.04 -13.64 5.02
N THR A 346 20.83 -13.17 5.33
CA THR A 346 20.23 -13.25 6.65
C THR A 346 20.08 -14.70 7.14
N MET A 347 19.64 -15.61 6.28
CA MET A 347 19.59 -17.05 6.62
C MET A 347 20.96 -17.61 6.97
N GLY A 348 22.01 -17.17 6.24
CA GLY A 348 23.39 -17.54 6.54
C GLY A 348 23.93 -16.93 7.83
N GLU A 349 23.48 -15.75 8.22
CA GLU A 349 23.83 -15.06 9.47
C GLU A 349 23.18 -15.73 10.69
N ILE A 350 21.90 -16.07 10.59
CA ILE A 350 21.15 -16.83 11.60
C ILE A 350 21.80 -18.20 11.81
N GLY A 351 22.28 -18.82 10.72
CA GLY A 351 23.02 -20.07 10.77
C GLY A 351 22.12 -21.28 11.03
N SER A 352 22.65 -22.26 11.75
CA SER A 352 21.95 -23.51 12.06
C SER A 352 21.64 -23.62 13.54
N THR A 353 20.72 -24.52 13.91
CA THR A 353 20.44 -24.86 15.32
C THR A 353 21.66 -25.32 16.12
N ALA A 354 22.69 -25.86 15.44
CA ALA A 354 23.95 -26.28 16.08
C ALA A 354 24.90 -25.09 16.32
N SER A 355 24.77 -24.02 15.56
CA SER A 355 25.58 -22.79 15.66
C SER A 355 24.70 -21.58 15.30
N PRO A 356 23.75 -21.22 16.18
CA PRO A 356 22.85 -20.10 15.90
C PRO A 356 23.60 -18.78 15.98
N MET A 357 23.18 -17.79 15.18
CA MET A 357 23.68 -16.42 15.14
C MET A 357 25.20 -16.32 14.93
N SER A 358 25.79 -17.25 14.17
CA SER A 358 27.24 -17.37 14.04
C SER A 358 27.81 -16.92 12.68
N GLY A 359 26.95 -16.53 11.73
CA GLY A 359 27.35 -16.32 10.35
C GLY A 359 27.68 -14.89 9.93
N PHE A 360 27.41 -13.87 10.75
CA PHE A 360 27.48 -12.44 10.36
C PHE A 360 28.84 -12.03 9.79
N VAL A 361 29.92 -12.31 10.52
CA VAL A 361 31.28 -11.97 10.07
C VAL A 361 31.66 -12.74 8.80
N ALA A 362 31.30 -14.01 8.71
CA ALA A 362 31.57 -14.83 7.55
C ALA A 362 30.82 -14.33 6.30
N ARG A 363 29.56 -13.93 6.44
CA ARG A 363 28.77 -13.36 5.33
C ARG A 363 29.35 -12.04 4.86
N PHE A 364 29.78 -11.15 5.75
CA PHE A 364 30.43 -9.91 5.37
C PHE A 364 31.75 -10.15 4.61
N ILE A 365 32.56 -11.13 5.03
CA ILE A 365 33.78 -11.53 4.29
C ILE A 365 33.41 -12.07 2.90
N ASN A 366 32.40 -12.93 2.80
CA ASN A 366 31.96 -13.45 1.51
C ASN A 366 31.56 -12.34 0.54
N ARG A 367 30.86 -11.31 1.02
CA ARG A 367 30.46 -10.13 0.22
C ARG A 367 31.63 -9.22 -0.12
N TYR A 368 32.59 -9.07 0.82
CA TYR A 368 33.76 -8.20 0.70
C TYR A 368 35.07 -8.93 1.10
N PRO A 369 35.63 -9.74 0.18
CA PRO A 369 36.84 -10.52 0.49
C PRO A 369 38.06 -9.69 0.85
N ASP A 370 38.06 -8.38 0.56
CA ASP A 370 39.12 -7.41 0.91
C ASP A 370 38.76 -6.61 2.20
N ALA A 371 37.78 -7.05 2.98
CA ALA A 371 37.41 -6.40 4.23
C ALA A 371 38.58 -6.41 5.24
N THR A 372 38.78 -5.28 5.87
CA THR A 372 39.82 -5.16 6.93
C THR A 372 39.30 -5.66 8.28
N PRO A 373 40.18 -6.11 9.22
CA PRO A 373 39.73 -6.49 10.56
C PRO A 373 38.91 -5.41 11.29
N ALA A 374 39.18 -4.12 11.03
CA ALA A 374 38.43 -3.03 11.61
C ALA A 374 36.99 -2.94 11.04
N GLU A 375 36.79 -3.25 9.77
CA GLU A 375 35.46 -3.34 9.15
C GLU A 375 34.68 -4.55 9.66
N LEU A 376 35.35 -5.73 9.78
CA LEU A 376 34.76 -6.93 10.34
C LEU A 376 34.30 -6.72 11.79
N GLN A 377 35.08 -5.97 12.58
CA GLN A 377 34.72 -5.64 13.95
C GLN A 377 33.47 -4.75 14.04
N GLN A 378 33.19 -3.94 13.02
CA GLN A 378 31.96 -3.10 12.99
C GLN A 378 30.69 -3.94 12.82
N VAL A 379 30.76 -5.13 12.24
CA VAL A 379 29.62 -6.06 12.17
C VAL A 379 29.17 -6.47 13.58
N MET A 380 30.11 -6.63 14.51
CA MET A 380 29.92 -7.09 15.87
C MET A 380 29.82 -5.94 16.89
N ALA A 381 30.06 -4.70 16.47
CA ALA A 381 30.08 -3.56 17.37
C ALA A 381 28.67 -3.06 17.73
N TYR A 382 28.52 -2.48 18.92
CA TYR A 382 27.30 -1.83 19.35
C TYR A 382 27.55 -0.42 19.84
N PHE A 383 26.49 0.44 19.85
CA PHE A 383 26.52 1.75 20.47
C PHE A 383 26.40 1.62 21.98
N ASP A 384 27.40 2.11 22.68
CA ASP A 384 27.42 2.07 24.14
C ASP A 384 26.49 3.12 24.74
N PHE A 385 25.82 2.74 25.81
CA PHE A 385 25.04 3.67 26.62
C PHE A 385 25.97 4.35 27.60
N GLY A 386 26.18 5.68 27.46
CA GLY A 386 26.88 6.51 28.42
C GLY A 386 26.12 6.68 29.73
N ASP A 387 26.79 7.16 30.77
CA ASP A 387 26.12 7.49 32.03
C ASP A 387 25.20 8.72 31.86
N ASP A 388 25.55 9.62 30.96
CA ASP A 388 24.77 10.79 30.53
C ASP A 388 24.44 10.68 29.03
N PRO A 389 23.14 10.59 28.67
CA PRO A 389 22.74 10.50 27.28
C PRO A 389 23.20 11.64 26.36
N SER A 390 23.48 12.84 26.95
CA SER A 390 23.95 13.98 26.14
C SER A 390 25.36 13.76 25.56
N GLY A 391 26.12 12.80 26.12
CA GLY A 391 27.40 12.36 25.60
C GLY A 391 27.38 11.19 24.67
N ASP A 392 26.21 10.56 24.46
CA ASP A 392 26.03 9.39 23.61
C ASP A 392 26.07 9.75 22.11
N THR A 393 26.42 8.79 21.30
CA THR A 393 26.27 8.92 19.83
C THR A 393 24.80 8.89 19.40
N LEU A 394 23.94 8.21 20.18
CA LEU A 394 22.50 8.06 19.97
C LEU A 394 21.68 8.73 21.10
N PRO A 395 21.84 10.05 21.34
CA PRO A 395 21.25 10.71 22.51
C PRO A 395 19.70 10.66 22.50
N ALA A 396 19.06 10.70 21.34
CA ALA A 396 17.61 10.67 21.24
C ALA A 396 17.06 9.26 21.52
N LEU A 397 17.54 8.26 20.80
CA LEU A 397 17.09 6.87 20.95
C LEU A 397 17.37 6.35 22.36
N HIS A 398 18.58 6.60 22.89
CA HIS A 398 18.97 6.17 24.24
C HIS A 398 18.19 6.89 25.35
N THR A 399 17.87 8.18 25.18
CA THR A 399 16.99 8.89 26.13
C THR A 399 15.59 8.27 26.13
N LEU A 400 15.04 7.99 24.96
CA LEU A 400 13.71 7.37 24.86
C LEU A 400 13.71 5.96 25.47
N ALA A 401 14.73 5.14 25.20
CA ALA A 401 14.86 3.82 25.79
C ALA A 401 14.90 3.86 27.32
N ARG A 402 15.58 4.86 27.91
CA ARG A 402 15.66 5.02 29.38
C ARG A 402 14.34 5.43 30.02
N HIS A 403 13.43 6.05 29.28
CA HIS A 403 12.22 6.67 29.85
C HIS A 403 10.92 5.99 29.46
N PHE A 404 10.93 5.10 28.44
CA PHE A 404 9.73 4.47 27.89
C PHE A 404 9.85 2.95 27.84
N ALA A 405 8.97 2.29 27.09
CA ALA A 405 8.94 0.84 26.98
C ALA A 405 9.83 0.36 25.82
N VAL A 406 10.88 -0.37 26.15
CA VAL A 406 11.76 -1.04 25.16
C VAL A 406 11.23 -2.45 24.90
N CYS A 407 10.96 -2.78 23.63
CA CYS A 407 10.55 -4.10 23.21
C CYS A 407 11.80 -4.90 22.77
N ASP A 408 12.42 -5.61 23.69
CA ASP A 408 13.66 -6.33 23.43
C ASP A 408 13.49 -7.68 22.71
N HIS A 409 12.24 -8.03 22.38
CA HIS A 409 11.86 -9.18 21.56
C HIS A 409 10.98 -8.75 20.38
N TRP A 410 11.32 -7.63 19.75
CA TRP A 410 10.73 -7.24 18.47
C TRP A 410 11.61 -7.72 17.33
N PHE A 411 11.06 -8.57 16.48
CA PHE A 411 11.75 -9.17 15.35
C PHE A 411 11.27 -8.54 14.04
N SER A 412 12.14 -8.49 13.03
CA SER A 412 11.65 -8.27 11.67
C SER A 412 10.73 -9.42 11.23
N SER A 413 9.79 -9.16 10.36
CA SER A 413 8.71 -10.13 10.09
C SER A 413 9.16 -11.34 9.27
N MET A 414 10.31 -11.23 8.60
CA MET A 414 10.95 -12.35 7.90
C MET A 414 12.47 -12.14 7.84
N PRO A 415 13.25 -13.21 7.71
CA PRO A 415 14.69 -13.09 7.43
C PRO A 415 14.89 -12.51 6.03
N GLY A 416 15.34 -11.26 5.93
CA GLY A 416 15.56 -10.65 4.62
C GLY A 416 15.49 -9.13 4.60
N PRO A 417 15.44 -8.57 3.38
CA PRO A 417 15.73 -7.17 3.12
C PRO A 417 14.56 -6.22 3.44
N THR A 418 14.83 -4.94 3.20
CA THR A 418 13.99 -3.77 3.53
C THR A 418 12.56 -3.89 3.00
N TRP A 419 12.33 -4.06 1.68
CA TRP A 419 10.96 -3.98 1.14
C TRP A 419 10.04 -5.10 1.63
N PRO A 420 10.44 -6.38 1.62
CA PRO A 420 9.60 -7.42 2.21
C PRO A 420 9.17 -7.10 3.65
N ASN A 421 10.11 -6.67 4.52
CA ASN A 421 9.80 -6.31 5.90
C ASN A 421 8.90 -5.06 6.01
N ARG A 422 9.10 -4.04 5.17
CA ARG A 422 8.19 -2.88 5.09
C ARG A 422 6.81 -3.24 4.57
N PHE A 423 6.70 -4.24 3.67
CA PHE A 423 5.39 -4.73 3.26
C PHE A 423 4.63 -5.37 4.43
N PHE A 424 5.31 -6.09 5.32
CA PHE A 424 4.68 -6.62 6.52
C PHE A 424 4.10 -5.52 7.43
N VAL A 425 4.77 -4.37 7.59
CA VAL A 425 4.23 -3.27 8.40
C VAL A 425 3.05 -2.56 7.72
N HIS A 426 2.90 -2.68 6.42
CA HIS A 426 1.81 -2.04 5.68
C HIS A 426 0.65 -2.98 5.38
N SER A 427 0.91 -4.30 5.22
CA SER A 427 -0.07 -5.24 4.68
C SER A 427 -0.08 -6.62 5.35
N ALA A 428 0.76 -6.86 6.35
CA ALA A 428 0.97 -8.14 7.00
C ALA A 428 1.46 -9.27 6.08
N THR A 429 1.85 -8.97 4.85
CA THR A 429 2.38 -9.93 3.87
C THR A 429 3.31 -9.23 2.88
N CYS A 430 4.27 -9.97 2.35
CA CYS A 430 5.08 -9.56 1.21
C CYS A 430 4.72 -10.34 -0.08
N LEU A 431 3.60 -11.07 -0.12
CA LEU A 431 3.17 -11.89 -1.26
C LEU A 431 4.25 -12.87 -1.74
N GLY A 432 5.00 -13.46 -0.82
CA GLY A 432 6.08 -14.40 -1.12
C GLY A 432 7.37 -13.78 -1.68
N HIS A 433 7.48 -12.45 -1.74
CA HIS A 433 8.67 -11.77 -2.24
C HIS A 433 9.75 -11.72 -1.17
N VAL A 434 10.90 -12.33 -1.44
CA VAL A 434 12.05 -12.39 -0.52
C VAL A 434 13.26 -11.60 -1.02
N LEU A 435 13.24 -11.14 -2.27
CA LEU A 435 14.39 -10.51 -2.92
C LEU A 435 14.09 -9.04 -3.29
N MET A 436 15.11 -8.20 -3.14
CA MET A 436 15.08 -6.84 -3.67
C MET A 436 15.33 -6.83 -5.18
N PRO A 437 14.67 -5.95 -5.97
CA PRO A 437 15.10 -5.67 -7.33
C PRO A 437 16.46 -4.96 -7.30
N SER A 438 17.33 -5.33 -8.27
CA SER A 438 18.63 -4.67 -8.47
C SER A 438 18.92 -4.52 -9.97
N ARG A 439 19.98 -3.81 -10.32
CA ARG A 439 20.38 -3.70 -11.74
C ARG A 439 20.80 -5.03 -12.34
N GLU A 440 21.36 -5.92 -11.52
CA GLU A 440 21.73 -7.28 -11.88
C GLU A 440 20.50 -8.19 -11.98
N ALA A 441 19.46 -7.91 -11.19
CA ALA A 441 18.21 -8.67 -11.12
C ALA A 441 16.95 -7.76 -11.27
N PRO A 442 16.81 -7.02 -12.39
CA PRO A 442 15.68 -6.11 -12.60
C PRO A 442 14.33 -6.85 -12.69
N GLN A 443 14.35 -8.15 -12.99
CA GLN A 443 13.17 -9.02 -13.03
C GLN A 443 12.54 -9.23 -11.65
N ASN A 444 13.23 -8.90 -10.55
CA ASN A 444 12.65 -8.90 -9.20
C ASN A 444 11.70 -7.72 -8.97
N MET A 445 11.73 -6.70 -9.82
CA MET A 445 10.74 -5.62 -9.78
C MET A 445 9.38 -6.16 -10.21
N ARG A 446 8.42 -6.10 -9.31
CA ARG A 446 7.06 -6.63 -9.51
C ARG A 446 6.02 -5.55 -9.17
N LEU A 447 4.77 -5.81 -9.45
CA LEU A 447 3.65 -5.00 -8.97
C LEU A 447 3.23 -5.53 -7.60
N TYR A 448 3.27 -4.66 -6.59
CA TYR A 448 2.91 -4.98 -5.22
C TYR A 448 1.51 -4.42 -4.95
N TYR A 449 0.49 -5.27 -5.08
CA TYR A 449 -0.93 -4.88 -5.10
C TYR A 449 -1.72 -5.39 -3.88
N GLN A 450 -1.02 -5.89 -2.85
CA GLN A 450 -1.67 -6.35 -1.62
C GLN A 450 -2.43 -5.22 -0.94
N GLU A 451 -3.53 -5.60 -0.29
CA GLU A 451 -4.30 -4.70 0.57
C GLU A 451 -3.44 -4.21 1.73
N THR A 452 -3.53 -2.91 2.03
CA THR A 452 -2.76 -2.27 3.09
C THR A 452 -3.63 -1.86 4.27
N ILE A 453 -3.02 -1.62 5.42
CA ILE A 453 -3.69 -1.00 6.56
C ILE A 453 -4.31 0.35 6.21
N PHE A 454 -3.68 1.11 5.32
CA PHE A 454 -4.18 2.42 4.86
C PHE A 454 -5.48 2.30 4.07
N ASP A 455 -5.67 1.20 3.35
CA ASP A 455 -6.93 0.91 2.67
C ASP A 455 -8.02 0.66 3.70
N ARG A 456 -7.77 -0.22 4.69
CA ARG A 456 -8.72 -0.51 5.77
C ARG A 456 -9.05 0.70 6.64
N LEU A 457 -8.05 1.52 6.97
CA LEU A 457 -8.28 2.78 7.68
C LEU A 457 -9.16 3.74 6.88
N SER A 458 -8.91 3.84 5.57
CA SER A 458 -9.73 4.67 4.67
C SER A 458 -11.18 4.20 4.65
N ASP A 459 -11.41 2.91 4.52
CA ASP A 459 -12.76 2.34 4.49
C ASP A 459 -13.51 2.51 5.82
N ALA A 460 -12.78 2.40 6.93
CA ALA A 460 -13.31 2.72 8.25
C ALA A 460 -13.38 4.23 8.51
N GLY A 461 -12.86 5.08 7.59
CA GLY A 461 -12.78 6.54 7.67
C GLY A 461 -11.94 7.04 8.81
N VAL A 462 -11.00 6.26 9.24
CA VAL A 462 -9.93 6.68 10.14
C VAL A 462 -8.97 7.55 9.35
N LYS A 463 -8.73 8.77 9.82
CA LYS A 463 -7.82 9.70 9.15
C LYS A 463 -6.38 9.24 9.31
N TRP A 464 -5.69 9.12 8.20
CA TRP A 464 -4.28 8.75 8.22
C TRP A 464 -3.43 9.60 7.28
N THR A 465 -2.14 9.66 7.54
CA THR A 465 -1.17 10.36 6.69
C THR A 465 0.19 9.67 6.75
N ILE A 466 0.81 9.47 5.59
CA ILE A 466 2.22 9.11 5.45
C ILE A 466 3.02 10.41 5.27
N TYR A 467 3.87 10.72 6.23
CA TYR A 467 4.77 11.87 6.17
C TYR A 467 6.13 11.44 5.65
N HIS A 468 6.74 12.25 4.80
CA HIS A 468 8.01 11.90 4.19
C HIS A 468 8.83 13.12 3.76
N ASP A 469 10.14 12.92 3.67
CA ASP A 469 11.06 13.80 2.96
C ASP A 469 11.65 13.05 1.75
N GLY A 470 11.70 13.71 0.58
CA GLY A 470 12.17 13.05 -0.64
C GLY A 470 11.17 12.04 -1.25
N ILE A 471 11.67 10.88 -1.69
CA ILE A 471 10.91 9.80 -2.32
C ILE A 471 10.53 8.77 -1.25
N PRO A 472 9.24 8.57 -0.92
CA PRO A 472 8.84 7.56 0.05
C PRO A 472 8.93 6.14 -0.53
N GLN A 473 9.34 5.15 0.27
CA GLN A 473 9.43 3.76 -0.19
C GLN A 473 8.06 3.09 -0.36
N SER A 474 7.07 3.53 0.40
CA SER A 474 5.69 3.00 0.32
C SER A 474 5.06 3.12 -1.07
N ILE A 475 5.53 4.03 -1.93
CA ILE A 475 5.01 4.19 -3.31
C ILE A 475 5.26 2.97 -4.22
N VAL A 476 6.11 2.05 -3.83
CA VAL A 476 6.30 0.80 -4.61
C VAL A 476 5.07 -0.11 -4.54
N MET A 477 4.22 0.08 -3.55
CA MET A 477 2.92 -0.59 -3.45
C MET A 477 1.89 0.15 -4.32
N THR A 478 1.23 -0.55 -5.22
CA THR A 478 0.38 0.01 -6.27
C THR A 478 -0.74 0.92 -5.73
N ASN A 479 -1.41 0.49 -4.65
CA ASN A 479 -2.48 1.28 -4.02
C ASN A 479 -1.94 2.59 -3.42
N LEU A 480 -0.77 2.53 -2.80
CA LEU A 480 -0.13 3.69 -2.20
C LEU A 480 0.50 4.63 -3.25
N LEU A 481 1.03 4.09 -4.37
CA LEU A 481 1.46 4.90 -5.50
C LEU A 481 0.32 5.77 -6.05
N THR A 482 -0.85 5.17 -6.27
CA THR A 482 -2.01 5.92 -6.76
C THR A 482 -2.38 7.07 -5.81
N ARG A 483 -2.37 6.82 -4.51
CA ARG A 483 -2.65 7.83 -3.48
C ARG A 483 -1.57 8.92 -3.46
N TYR A 484 -0.29 8.52 -3.56
CA TYR A 484 0.83 9.47 -3.64
C TYR A 484 0.71 10.39 -4.86
N LEU A 485 0.42 9.85 -6.03
CA LEU A 485 0.27 10.64 -7.27
C LEU A 485 -0.94 11.59 -7.24
N THR A 486 -1.95 11.29 -6.44
CA THR A 486 -3.17 12.10 -6.28
C THR A 486 -3.20 12.95 -5.02
N TRP A 487 -2.08 13.13 -4.33
CA TRP A 487 -1.95 13.90 -3.09
C TRP A 487 -2.88 13.45 -1.95
N ARG A 488 -3.18 12.15 -1.89
CA ARG A 488 -4.04 11.58 -0.85
C ARG A 488 -3.23 10.83 0.18
N GLY A 489 -3.44 11.17 1.44
CA GLY A 489 -2.78 10.50 2.54
C GLY A 489 -1.26 10.66 2.58
N TYR A 490 -0.67 11.57 1.79
CA TYR A 490 0.75 11.88 1.79
C TYR A 490 1.00 13.36 2.06
N ALA A 491 1.98 13.65 2.90
CA ALA A 491 2.41 15.01 3.21
C ALA A 491 3.93 15.08 3.47
N LYS A 492 4.51 16.27 3.36
CA LYS A 492 5.90 16.52 3.74
C LYS A 492 6.04 16.62 5.26
N MET A 493 7.24 16.42 5.77
CA MET A 493 7.54 16.53 7.22
C MET A 493 7.23 17.91 7.80
N ASP A 494 7.32 18.97 7.03
CA ASP A 494 6.91 20.30 7.49
C ASP A 494 5.43 20.32 7.92
N ALA A 495 4.56 19.65 7.17
CA ALA A 495 3.14 19.52 7.51
C ALA A 495 2.93 18.69 8.79
N PHE A 496 3.77 17.69 9.08
CA PHE A 496 3.75 16.97 10.35
C PHE A 496 4.00 17.92 11.53
N TYR A 497 5.02 18.75 11.44
CA TYR A 497 5.37 19.70 12.50
C TYR A 497 4.30 20.76 12.69
N GLU A 498 3.73 21.30 11.62
CA GLU A 498 2.62 22.26 11.65
C GLU A 498 1.36 21.64 12.29
N GLN A 499 0.99 20.41 11.89
CA GLN A 499 -0.17 19.73 12.43
C GLN A 499 0.00 19.32 13.89
N ALA A 500 1.21 18.89 14.28
CA ALA A 500 1.52 18.58 15.68
C ALA A 500 1.42 19.81 16.60
N ALA A 501 1.75 21.00 16.09
CA ALA A 501 1.59 22.26 16.82
C ALA A 501 0.13 22.78 16.82
N GLY A 502 -0.73 22.24 15.95
CA GLY A 502 -2.13 22.62 15.80
C GLY A 502 -3.07 21.95 16.81
N PRO A 503 -4.39 22.10 16.65
CA PRO A 503 -5.39 21.42 17.50
C PRO A 503 -5.24 19.89 17.40
N ALA A 504 -5.17 19.18 18.54
CA ALA A 504 -5.00 17.73 18.56
C ALA A 504 -6.06 16.99 17.74
N ALA A 505 -7.31 17.44 17.74
CA ALA A 505 -8.41 16.84 16.96
C ALA A 505 -8.23 16.95 15.43
N SER A 506 -7.33 17.80 14.92
CA SER A 506 -7.01 17.91 13.49
C SER A 506 -5.84 17.02 13.07
N PHE A 507 -5.07 16.48 14.03
CA PHE A 507 -3.99 15.56 13.76
C PHE A 507 -4.54 14.20 13.30
N PRO A 508 -3.89 13.48 12.34
CA PRO A 508 -4.38 12.18 11.89
C PRO A 508 -4.42 11.15 13.03
N GLU A 509 -5.39 10.24 12.98
CA GLU A 509 -5.50 9.14 13.94
C GLU A 509 -4.37 8.12 13.75
N TYR A 510 -3.92 7.93 12.52
CA TYR A 510 -2.73 7.14 12.19
C TYR A 510 -1.76 7.95 11.34
N ALA A 511 -0.53 8.08 11.79
CA ALA A 511 0.56 8.75 11.09
C ALA A 511 1.72 7.78 10.90
N PHE A 512 2.20 7.63 9.67
CA PHE A 512 3.40 6.86 9.37
C PHE A 512 4.48 7.80 8.85
N ILE A 513 5.67 7.76 9.41
CA ILE A 513 6.78 8.64 9.04
C ILE A 513 7.84 7.80 8.33
N GLU A 514 8.09 8.16 7.09
CA GLU A 514 9.22 7.67 6.31
C GLU A 514 10.36 8.69 6.36
N PRO A 515 11.58 8.29 6.76
CA PRO A 515 12.74 9.16 6.76
C PRO A 515 13.16 9.56 5.34
N GLY A 516 14.07 10.51 5.22
CA GLY A 516 14.72 10.86 3.97
C GLY A 516 15.79 9.83 3.60
N TYR A 517 15.69 9.26 2.40
CA TYR A 517 16.59 8.18 1.93
C TYR A 517 17.75 8.67 1.07
N PHE A 518 17.73 9.91 0.61
CA PHE A 518 18.69 10.40 -0.39
C PHE A 518 19.30 11.75 -0.05
N GLY A 519 20.59 11.90 -0.37
CA GLY A 519 21.26 13.18 -0.44
C GLY A 519 21.51 13.86 0.90
N ALA A 520 21.35 15.18 0.96
CA ALA A 520 21.60 15.96 2.15
C ALA A 520 20.56 15.72 3.27
N GLU A 521 19.35 15.33 2.86
CA GLU A 521 18.20 15.06 3.75
C GLU A 521 18.14 13.61 4.24
N GLU A 522 19.10 12.77 3.83
CA GLU A 522 19.23 11.38 4.31
C GLU A 522 19.32 11.32 5.83
N ASN A 523 18.32 10.67 6.47
CA ASN A 523 18.20 10.56 7.92
C ASN A 523 17.57 9.24 8.39
N ASP A 524 17.64 8.21 7.54
CA ASP A 524 17.08 6.88 7.74
C ASP A 524 17.92 5.96 8.63
N GLN A 525 19.18 6.30 8.89
CA GLN A 525 20.22 5.51 9.60
C GLN A 525 20.72 4.27 8.84
N HIS A 526 20.25 4.01 7.63
CA HIS A 526 20.79 2.95 6.79
C HIS A 526 22.30 3.14 6.54
N PRO A 527 23.16 2.11 6.70
CA PRO A 527 24.57 2.26 6.33
C PRO A 527 24.77 2.65 4.86
N PRO A 528 25.68 3.55 4.53
CA PRO A 528 26.67 4.22 5.39
C PRO A 528 26.25 5.61 5.92
N ALA A 529 24.93 5.89 6.03
CA ALA A 529 24.44 7.16 6.50
C ALA A 529 24.95 7.52 7.91
N ASP A 530 25.04 8.81 8.17
CA ASP A 530 25.37 9.32 9.49
C ASP A 530 24.19 9.13 10.45
N VAL A 531 24.29 8.20 11.40
CA VAL A 531 23.21 7.86 12.34
C VAL A 531 22.69 9.07 13.12
N ARG A 532 23.52 10.11 13.33
CA ARG A 532 23.14 11.31 14.07
C ARG A 532 22.08 12.16 13.37
N LYS A 533 21.96 12.04 12.05
CA LYS A 533 20.87 12.68 11.30
C LYS A 533 19.53 12.02 11.64
N GLY A 534 19.49 10.68 11.72
CA GLY A 534 18.30 9.97 12.18
C GLY A 534 17.96 10.27 13.64
N GLU A 535 18.98 10.42 14.49
CA GLU A 535 18.80 10.89 15.87
C GLU A 535 18.12 12.27 15.92
N THR A 536 18.50 13.15 14.99
CA THR A 536 17.86 14.47 14.86
C THR A 536 16.39 14.33 14.45
N LEU A 537 16.07 13.42 13.54
CA LEU A 537 14.69 13.13 13.14
C LEU A 537 13.87 12.59 14.32
N ILE A 538 14.41 11.60 15.06
CA ILE A 538 13.77 11.00 16.24
C ILE A 538 13.49 12.09 17.30
N ALA A 539 14.48 12.94 17.62
CA ALA A 539 14.31 14.02 18.58
C ALA A 539 13.26 15.05 18.12
N ASN A 540 13.28 15.45 16.85
CA ASN A 540 12.32 16.41 16.30
C ASN A 540 10.88 15.87 16.34
N VAL A 541 10.67 14.60 15.97
CA VAL A 541 9.34 13.95 16.03
C VAL A 541 8.83 13.91 17.48
N TYR A 542 9.66 13.44 18.42
CA TYR A 542 9.31 13.44 19.83
C TYR A 542 8.97 14.84 20.35
N ASN A 543 9.85 15.81 20.11
CA ASN A 543 9.69 17.18 20.59
C ASN A 543 8.44 17.85 20.01
N ALA A 544 8.12 17.60 18.75
CA ALA A 544 6.90 18.12 18.13
C ALA A 544 5.64 17.58 18.82
N LEU A 545 5.54 16.29 19.01
CA LEU A 545 4.40 15.66 19.71
C LEU A 545 4.33 16.11 21.17
N ARG A 546 5.48 16.16 21.85
CA ARG A 546 5.58 16.49 23.27
C ARG A 546 5.27 17.95 23.59
N SER A 547 5.52 18.87 22.65
CA SER A 547 5.25 20.31 22.81
C SER A 547 3.77 20.63 22.94
N ASN A 548 2.88 19.79 22.40
CA ASN A 548 1.44 19.93 22.47
C ASN A 548 0.87 18.94 23.49
N THR A 549 0.53 19.41 24.67
CA THR A 549 0.10 18.56 25.80
C THR A 549 -1.16 17.75 25.47
N ASP A 550 -2.13 18.32 24.75
CA ASP A 550 -3.37 17.63 24.41
C ASP A 550 -3.12 16.50 23.40
N LEU A 551 -2.28 16.74 22.41
CA LEU A 551 -1.85 15.73 21.45
C LEU A 551 -0.99 14.66 22.15
N TRP A 552 0.00 15.05 22.93
CA TRP A 552 0.88 14.14 23.66
C TRP A 552 0.10 13.16 24.54
N ASN A 553 -0.86 13.67 25.30
CA ASN A 553 -1.68 12.86 26.22
C ASN A 553 -2.62 11.90 25.50
N ALA A 554 -2.73 11.97 24.20
CA ALA A 554 -3.57 11.11 23.36
C ALA A 554 -2.76 10.29 22.34
N THR A 555 -1.40 10.34 22.39
CA THR A 555 -0.54 9.76 21.35
C THR A 555 0.27 8.57 21.85
N LEU A 556 0.39 7.55 20.99
CA LEU A 556 1.43 6.52 21.04
C LEU A 556 2.38 6.72 19.85
N LEU A 557 3.64 7.02 20.11
CA LEU A 557 4.70 7.00 19.11
C LEU A 557 5.42 5.65 19.20
N VAL A 558 5.49 4.96 18.05
CA VAL A 558 6.23 3.70 17.86
C VAL A 558 7.46 4.02 17.03
N ILE A 559 8.66 3.86 17.61
CA ILE A 559 9.91 3.93 16.88
C ILE A 559 10.37 2.50 16.66
N VAL A 560 10.51 2.09 15.40
CA VAL A 560 10.86 0.72 15.02
C VAL A 560 11.74 0.72 13.78
N TYR A 561 12.57 -0.31 13.62
CA TYR A 561 13.41 -0.50 12.44
C TYR A 561 12.81 -1.63 11.58
N ASP A 562 13.05 -1.57 10.28
CA ASP A 562 12.46 -2.51 9.33
C ASP A 562 13.13 -3.89 9.39
N GLU A 563 14.48 -3.93 9.41
CA GLU A 563 15.25 -5.14 9.56
C GLU A 563 16.66 -4.82 10.12
N HIS A 564 17.51 -5.84 10.34
CA HIS A 564 18.73 -5.74 11.15
C HIS A 564 19.97 -5.18 10.42
N GLY A 565 19.94 -5.04 9.09
CA GLY A 565 21.02 -4.46 8.27
C GLY A 565 22.30 -5.25 8.26
N GLY A 566 22.29 -6.57 8.51
CA GLY A 566 23.48 -7.39 8.59
C GLY A 566 24.32 -7.17 9.87
N PHE A 567 23.84 -6.37 10.82
CA PHE A 567 24.50 -6.21 12.12
C PHE A 567 24.16 -7.35 13.08
N TYR A 568 25.13 -7.73 13.85
CA TYR A 568 25.02 -8.84 14.80
C TYR A 568 23.91 -8.62 15.83
N ASP A 569 23.19 -9.68 16.09
CA ASP A 569 22.29 -9.86 17.23
C ASP A 569 22.47 -11.26 17.80
N HIS A 570 22.35 -11.43 19.12
CA HIS A 570 22.63 -12.72 19.74
C HIS A 570 21.40 -13.62 19.87
N VAL A 571 20.19 -13.07 19.69
CA VAL A 571 18.93 -13.81 19.89
C VAL A 571 18.48 -14.47 18.61
N THR A 572 18.31 -15.79 18.65
CA THR A 572 17.76 -16.55 17.53
C THR A 572 16.30 -16.19 17.28
N PRO A 573 15.91 -15.91 16.04
CA PRO A 573 14.53 -15.65 15.70
C PRO A 573 13.59 -16.82 16.06
N PRO A 574 12.37 -16.54 16.57
CA PRO A 574 11.40 -17.58 16.86
C PRO A 574 10.62 -18.02 15.62
N ALA A 575 10.02 -19.22 15.72
CA ALA A 575 9.08 -19.70 14.72
C ALA A 575 7.80 -18.87 14.67
N THR A 576 7.19 -18.80 13.50
CA THR A 576 5.92 -18.12 13.23
C THR A 576 5.11 -18.89 12.18
N VAL A 577 3.93 -18.39 11.80
CA VAL A 577 3.15 -18.96 10.68
C VAL A 577 3.36 -18.13 9.40
N ALA A 578 3.21 -18.77 8.25
CA ALA A 578 3.21 -18.08 6.97
C ALA A 578 2.10 -17.01 6.94
N PRO A 579 2.35 -15.84 6.35
CA PRO A 579 1.37 -14.75 6.30
C PRO A 579 0.20 -15.03 5.37
N ASP A 580 0.43 -15.83 4.33
CA ASP A 580 -0.52 -16.23 3.28
C ASP A 580 -0.04 -17.51 2.57
N ASP A 581 -0.66 -17.83 1.44
CA ASP A 581 -0.36 -19.05 0.65
C ASP A 581 0.85 -18.89 -0.30
N HIS A 582 1.50 -17.72 -0.33
CA HIS A 582 2.67 -17.46 -1.19
C HIS A 582 3.97 -17.97 -0.55
N THR A 583 4.11 -19.28 -0.43
CA THR A 583 5.24 -19.95 0.27
C THR A 583 6.19 -20.71 -0.66
N THR A 584 6.16 -20.42 -1.97
CA THR A 584 6.97 -21.18 -2.97
C THR A 584 8.45 -20.86 -2.87
N GLU A 585 8.83 -19.60 -2.65
CA GLU A 585 10.25 -19.17 -2.56
C GLU A 585 10.79 -19.38 -1.15
N TYR A 586 9.95 -19.19 -0.12
CA TYR A 586 10.31 -19.38 1.28
C TYR A 586 9.07 -19.80 2.09
N ALA A 587 9.25 -20.55 3.17
CA ALA A 587 8.13 -21.06 3.99
C ALA A 587 7.49 -19.99 4.89
N PHE A 588 8.20 -18.90 5.20
CA PHE A 588 7.79 -17.83 6.11
C PHE A 588 7.38 -18.33 7.52
N ASP A 589 7.97 -19.40 7.98
CA ASP A 589 7.71 -20.08 9.24
C ASP A 589 8.69 -19.67 10.37
N GLU A 590 9.56 -18.70 10.10
CA GLU A 590 10.50 -18.10 11.04
C GLU A 590 10.49 -16.58 10.89
N LEU A 591 10.61 -15.85 11.99
CA LEU A 591 10.81 -14.39 11.98
C LEU A 591 12.25 -14.06 11.56
N GLY A 592 12.52 -12.80 11.23
CA GLY A 592 13.89 -12.34 10.99
C GLY A 592 14.59 -11.92 12.28
N VAL A 593 15.80 -11.36 12.16
CA VAL A 593 16.61 -10.91 13.29
C VAL A 593 15.93 -9.76 14.04
N ARG A 594 16.19 -9.62 15.35
CA ARG A 594 15.62 -8.56 16.18
C ARG A 594 16.00 -7.17 15.66
N VAL A 595 15.04 -6.26 15.82
CA VAL A 595 15.21 -4.86 15.48
C VAL A 595 14.91 -3.96 16.69
N PRO A 596 15.50 -2.77 16.79
CA PRO A 596 15.16 -1.81 17.84
C PRO A 596 13.69 -1.42 17.74
N ALA A 597 12.99 -1.44 18.89
CA ALA A 597 11.61 -0.97 18.99
C ALA A 597 11.35 -0.32 20.35
N ILE A 598 10.80 0.88 20.35
CA ILE A 598 10.43 1.63 21.56
C ILE A 598 9.01 2.13 21.42
N LEU A 599 8.18 1.85 22.42
CA LEU A 599 6.83 2.39 22.53
C LEU A 599 6.87 3.63 23.42
N VAL A 600 6.60 4.79 22.85
CA VAL A 600 6.78 6.10 23.47
C VAL A 600 5.42 6.76 23.67
N SER A 601 4.97 6.82 24.92
CA SER A 601 3.69 7.44 25.29
C SER A 601 3.67 7.72 26.80
N PRO A 602 2.92 8.72 27.27
CA PRO A 602 2.65 8.84 28.71
C PRO A 602 1.78 7.70 29.25
N TRP A 603 1.25 6.86 28.40
CA TRP A 603 0.44 5.69 28.75
C TRP A 603 1.22 4.37 28.73
N VAL A 604 2.52 4.37 28.48
CA VAL A 604 3.33 3.14 28.58
C VAL A 604 4.17 3.16 29.85
N LYS A 605 4.41 2.00 30.46
CA LYS A 605 5.32 1.87 31.58
C LYS A 605 6.76 1.99 31.10
N ARG A 606 7.61 2.61 31.90
CA ARG A 606 9.06 2.54 31.73
C ARG A 606 9.53 1.11 31.98
N GLY A 607 10.47 0.62 31.16
CA GLY A 607 11.12 -0.67 31.31
C GLY A 607 11.02 -1.53 30.07
N VAL A 608 11.14 -2.83 30.24
CA VAL A 608 11.26 -3.80 29.16
C VAL A 608 9.95 -4.55 28.91
N VAL A 609 9.55 -4.70 27.67
CA VAL A 609 8.43 -5.55 27.23
C VAL A 609 9.02 -6.81 26.61
N LYS A 610 8.78 -7.96 27.26
CA LYS A 610 9.32 -9.27 26.89
C LYS A 610 8.45 -10.04 25.88
N THR A 611 7.32 -9.50 25.51
CA THR A 611 6.43 -10.12 24.54
C THR A 611 7.12 -10.16 23.17
N VAL A 612 7.06 -11.30 22.52
CA VAL A 612 7.52 -11.45 21.13
C VAL A 612 6.58 -10.66 20.22
N PHE A 613 7.14 -9.67 19.55
CA PHE A 613 6.49 -8.86 18.55
C PHE A 613 7.19 -8.99 17.19
N ASP A 614 6.44 -8.76 16.15
CA ASP A 614 6.93 -8.45 14.80
C ASP A 614 6.14 -7.27 14.22
N HIS A 615 6.39 -6.90 12.96
CA HIS A 615 5.68 -5.76 12.36
C HIS A 615 4.16 -5.97 12.27
N THR A 616 3.69 -7.22 12.21
CA THR A 616 2.26 -7.54 12.22
C THR A 616 1.60 -7.28 13.58
N SER A 617 2.38 -7.19 14.66
CA SER A 617 1.91 -6.84 16.00
C SER A 617 1.39 -5.39 16.09
N LEU A 618 2.01 -4.48 15.34
CA LEU A 618 1.50 -3.12 15.16
C LEU A 618 0.15 -3.15 14.43
N LEU A 619 0.07 -3.87 13.32
CA LEU A 619 -1.17 -3.97 12.55
C LEU A 619 -2.29 -4.63 13.37
N ARG A 620 -1.96 -5.63 14.19
CA ARG A 620 -2.90 -6.24 15.12
C ARG A 620 -3.49 -5.19 16.07
N TYR A 621 -2.66 -4.34 16.67
CA TYR A 621 -3.15 -3.26 17.53
C TYR A 621 -4.06 -2.28 16.77
N LEU A 622 -3.68 -1.87 15.55
CA LEU A 622 -4.48 -0.95 14.75
C LEU A 622 -5.85 -1.56 14.39
N CYS A 623 -5.86 -2.83 14.00
CA CYS A 623 -7.10 -3.54 13.69
C CYS A 623 -7.99 -3.69 14.92
N ASP A 624 -7.44 -4.12 16.05
CA ASP A 624 -8.20 -4.24 17.31
C ASP A 624 -8.72 -2.88 17.79
N LYS A 625 -7.95 -1.81 17.61
CA LYS A 625 -8.29 -0.46 18.04
C LYS A 625 -9.46 0.16 17.28
N TRP A 626 -9.51 -0.03 15.98
CA TRP A 626 -10.52 0.56 15.10
C TRP A 626 -11.53 -0.48 14.56
N ASP A 627 -11.60 -1.66 15.19
CA ASP A 627 -12.49 -2.75 14.79
C ASP A 627 -12.37 -3.09 13.29
N LEU A 628 -11.12 -3.18 12.83
CA LEU A 628 -10.81 -3.51 11.45
C LEU A 628 -10.58 -5.02 11.32
N PRO A 629 -10.94 -5.61 10.18
CA PRO A 629 -10.60 -7.00 9.90
C PRO A 629 -9.08 -7.22 9.94
N PRO A 630 -8.60 -8.36 10.49
CA PRO A 630 -7.17 -8.64 10.52
C PRO A 630 -6.60 -8.84 9.11
N LEU A 631 -5.38 -8.33 8.89
CA LEU A 631 -4.58 -8.52 7.68
C LEU A 631 -3.68 -9.77 7.85
N GLY A 632 -3.67 -10.67 6.88
CA GLY A 632 -2.79 -11.84 6.86
C GLY A 632 -3.09 -12.91 7.93
N ALA A 633 -2.50 -14.09 7.76
CA ALA A 633 -2.77 -15.26 8.61
C ALA A 633 -2.21 -15.14 10.03
N ARG A 634 -1.06 -14.42 10.20
CA ARG A 634 -0.45 -14.22 11.52
C ARG A 634 -1.35 -13.51 12.52
N MET A 635 -2.27 -12.69 12.05
CA MET A 635 -3.21 -11.95 12.90
C MET A 635 -4.48 -12.75 13.19
N GLN A 636 -4.70 -13.89 12.54
CA GLN A 636 -5.90 -14.71 12.70
C GLN A 636 -5.80 -15.63 13.92
N PRO A 637 -6.92 -15.95 14.59
CA PRO A 637 -6.94 -16.93 15.69
C PRO A 637 -6.42 -18.31 15.28
N SER A 638 -6.47 -18.66 14.00
CA SER A 638 -5.94 -19.93 13.45
C SER A 638 -4.42 -20.08 13.59
N ALA A 639 -3.69 -18.99 13.82
CA ALA A 639 -2.25 -19.04 14.09
C ALA A 639 -1.92 -19.59 15.50
N GLY A 640 -2.92 -19.75 16.39
CA GLY A 640 -2.75 -20.33 17.73
C GLY A 640 -1.74 -19.56 18.59
N ASP A 641 -0.80 -20.28 19.19
CA ASP A 641 0.25 -19.68 20.05
C ASP A 641 1.24 -18.78 19.30
N GLN A 642 1.29 -18.89 17.96
CA GLN A 642 2.11 -18.05 17.07
C GLN A 642 1.34 -16.84 16.52
N GLN A 643 0.12 -16.60 17.00
CA GLN A 643 -0.64 -15.41 16.62
C GLN A 643 0.09 -14.14 17.03
N ALA A 644 0.19 -13.17 16.12
CA ALA A 644 0.77 -11.85 16.39
C ALA A 644 0.11 -11.23 17.64
N ARG A 645 0.93 -10.86 18.60
CA ARG A 645 0.50 -10.21 19.85
C ARG A 645 0.26 -8.73 19.59
N SER A 646 -0.74 -8.17 20.26
CA SER A 646 -1.03 -6.72 20.13
C SER A 646 -0.10 -5.91 21.02
N ILE A 647 0.45 -4.81 20.49
CA ILE A 647 1.25 -3.86 21.30
C ILE A 647 0.42 -3.15 22.39
N ALA A 648 -0.92 -3.28 22.37
CA ALA A 648 -1.80 -2.83 23.44
C ALA A 648 -1.40 -3.38 24.82
N GLU A 649 -0.74 -4.54 24.88
CA GLU A 649 -0.26 -5.17 26.12
C GLU A 649 0.70 -4.27 26.92
N ALA A 650 1.42 -3.34 26.24
CA ALA A 650 2.30 -2.38 26.88
C ALA A 650 1.58 -1.11 27.38
N ILE A 651 0.32 -0.88 26.99
CA ILE A 651 -0.43 0.33 27.36
C ILE A 651 -0.95 0.19 28.79
N SER A 652 -0.63 1.20 29.60
CA SER A 652 -1.05 1.29 31.00
C SER A 652 -2.36 2.07 31.11
N PRO A 653 -3.25 1.74 32.05
CA PRO A 653 -4.43 2.57 32.32
C PRO A 653 -4.07 3.88 33.09
N THR A 654 -2.82 4.09 33.45
CA THR A 654 -2.37 5.24 34.26
C THR A 654 -1.48 6.17 33.43
N LEU A 655 -1.91 7.42 33.33
CA LEU A 655 -1.10 8.49 32.69
C LEU A 655 0.12 8.82 33.55
N ARG A 656 1.29 8.82 32.94
CA ARG A 656 2.57 9.23 33.55
C ARG A 656 2.82 10.72 33.33
N THR A 657 3.47 11.35 34.29
CA THR A 657 3.86 12.77 34.25
C THR A 657 5.39 12.96 34.28
N ASP A 658 6.14 11.86 34.42
CA ASP A 658 7.60 11.83 34.55
C ASP A 658 8.32 11.64 33.19
N THR A 659 7.66 11.93 32.08
CA THR A 659 8.25 11.86 30.74
C THR A 659 9.10 13.08 30.43
N PRO A 660 10.21 12.96 29.69
CA PRO A 660 11.06 14.10 29.33
C PRO A 660 10.25 15.23 28.67
N ALA A 661 10.52 16.47 29.02
CA ALA A 661 9.84 17.62 28.42
C ALA A 661 10.29 17.87 26.96
N SER A 662 11.57 17.57 26.70
CA SER A 662 12.18 17.62 25.37
C SER A 662 13.41 16.69 25.35
N ILE A 663 13.89 16.41 24.16
CA ILE A 663 15.17 15.75 23.92
C ILE A 663 16.07 16.73 23.19
N ASP A 664 17.30 16.88 23.70
CA ASP A 664 18.29 17.73 23.07
C ASP A 664 18.69 17.15 21.70
N LEU A 665 18.84 18.05 20.73
CA LEU A 665 19.27 17.64 19.39
C LEU A 665 20.76 17.25 19.42
N PRO A 666 21.13 16.18 18.72
CA PRO A 666 22.52 15.78 18.61
C PRO A 666 23.36 16.84 17.89
N VAL A 667 24.53 17.11 18.40
CA VAL A 667 25.46 18.06 17.80
C VAL A 667 26.21 17.39 16.66
N ILE A 668 25.77 17.62 15.42
CA ILE A 668 26.48 17.16 14.24
C ILE A 668 27.63 18.07 13.92
N LYS A 669 28.84 17.67 14.36
CA LYS A 669 30.07 18.41 14.00
C LYS A 669 30.33 18.22 12.50
N ALA A 670 30.39 19.31 11.74
CA ALA A 670 30.75 19.26 10.33
C ALA A 670 32.11 18.53 10.17
N ARG A 671 32.08 17.40 9.46
CA ARG A 671 33.35 16.76 9.04
C ARG A 671 34.05 17.72 8.09
N LYS A 672 35.36 17.96 8.30
CA LYS A 672 36.18 18.76 7.38
C LYS A 672 35.99 18.21 5.96
N ALA A 673 35.54 19.10 5.08
CA ALA A 673 35.10 18.82 3.70
C ALA A 673 36.19 18.17 2.80
N LYS A 674 36.50 16.88 3.04
CA LYS A 674 37.10 16.02 2.00
C LYS A 674 36.02 15.34 1.16
N ALA A 675 34.75 15.44 1.55
CA ALA A 675 33.63 14.74 0.93
C ALA A 675 32.69 15.66 0.12
N ALA A 676 32.94 16.95 -0.01
CA ALA A 676 32.06 17.87 -0.75
C ALA A 676 31.87 17.55 -2.23
N ASN A 677 32.63 16.59 -2.80
CA ASN A 677 32.51 16.10 -4.18
C ASN A 677 32.37 14.58 -4.27
N ALA A 678 32.07 13.88 -3.18
CA ALA A 678 31.79 12.45 -3.27
C ALA A 678 30.37 12.25 -3.85
N GLU A 679 30.26 11.40 -4.87
CA GLU A 679 28.96 10.93 -5.39
C GLU A 679 28.16 10.32 -4.22
N PRO A 680 26.84 10.60 -4.10
CA PRO A 680 25.99 9.92 -3.15
C PRO A 680 26.09 8.40 -3.31
N SER A 681 26.22 7.66 -2.22
CA SER A 681 26.14 6.20 -2.28
C SER A 681 24.69 5.82 -2.59
N ILE A 682 24.50 4.93 -3.54
CA ILE A 682 23.20 4.35 -3.87
C ILE A 682 23.40 2.83 -3.84
N SER A 683 22.88 2.17 -2.81
CA SER A 683 22.95 0.71 -2.65
C SER A 683 21.64 0.19 -2.04
N GLY A 684 21.41 -1.11 -2.09
CA GLY A 684 20.28 -1.76 -1.47
C GLY A 684 18.92 -1.15 -1.88
N SER A 685 18.06 -0.86 -0.90
CA SER A 685 16.71 -0.31 -1.08
C SER A 685 16.66 0.98 -1.89
N ARG A 686 17.71 1.82 -1.80
CA ARG A 686 17.82 3.10 -2.52
C ARG A 686 17.95 2.91 -4.03
N GLU A 687 18.80 1.96 -4.46
CA GLU A 687 18.93 1.64 -5.89
C GLU A 687 17.63 1.07 -6.43
N SER A 688 16.97 0.17 -5.68
CA SER A 688 15.68 -0.40 -6.02
C SER A 688 14.60 0.69 -6.19
N LEU A 689 14.56 1.66 -5.29
CA LEU A 689 13.59 2.75 -5.32
C LEU A 689 13.82 3.68 -6.52
N LEU A 690 15.07 4.02 -6.81
CA LEU A 690 15.40 4.80 -8.01
C LEU A 690 15.05 4.05 -9.30
N MET A 691 15.33 2.75 -9.37
CA MET A 691 14.95 1.90 -10.50
C MET A 691 13.43 1.88 -10.70
N PHE A 692 12.66 1.79 -9.62
CA PHE A 692 11.20 1.86 -9.67
C PHE A 692 10.71 3.18 -10.27
N VAL A 693 11.23 4.32 -9.81
CA VAL A 693 10.85 5.64 -10.32
C VAL A 693 11.33 5.84 -11.77
N GLU A 694 12.54 5.39 -12.11
CA GLU A 694 13.07 5.39 -13.48
C GLU A 694 12.15 4.59 -14.42
N GLN A 695 11.67 3.42 -13.99
CA GLN A 695 10.72 2.59 -14.75
C GLN A 695 9.36 3.27 -14.89
N LEU A 696 8.84 3.85 -13.80
CA LEU A 696 7.57 4.59 -13.81
C LEU A 696 7.63 5.76 -14.79
N ALA A 697 8.71 6.53 -14.82
CA ALA A 697 8.93 7.63 -15.75
C ALA A 697 9.05 7.16 -17.21
N GLN A 698 9.66 5.98 -17.46
CA GLN A 698 9.76 5.40 -18.79
C GLN A 698 8.43 4.92 -19.35
N THR A 699 7.58 4.37 -18.49
CA THR A 699 6.24 3.89 -18.88
C THR A 699 5.25 5.04 -19.08
N ASN A 700 5.55 6.23 -18.55
CA ASN A 700 4.73 7.44 -18.66
C ASN A 700 5.55 8.62 -19.24
N PRO A 701 6.10 8.51 -20.46
CA PRO A 701 7.06 9.49 -21.01
C PRO A 701 6.44 10.87 -21.25
N GLU A 702 5.14 10.94 -21.43
CA GLU A 702 4.39 12.20 -21.65
C GLU A 702 4.36 13.07 -20.39
N LEU A 703 4.24 12.41 -19.24
CA LEU A 703 4.19 13.06 -17.92
C LEU A 703 5.61 13.36 -17.40
N ALA A 704 6.55 12.47 -17.65
CA ALA A 704 7.94 12.61 -17.18
C ALA A 704 8.81 13.61 -17.97
N GLY A 705 8.34 14.08 -19.12
CA GLY A 705 9.15 14.87 -20.05
C GLY A 705 10.07 14.00 -20.92
N GLN A 706 9.91 14.06 -22.26
CA GLN A 706 10.59 13.14 -23.20
C GLN A 706 12.13 13.13 -23.09
N ASP A 707 12.74 14.24 -22.71
CA ASP A 707 14.21 14.33 -22.61
C ASP A 707 14.76 13.67 -21.35
N GLU A 708 14.01 13.65 -20.25
CA GLU A 708 14.36 12.98 -19.00
C GLU A 708 14.08 11.48 -19.04
N ALA A 709 12.95 11.06 -19.59
CA ALA A 709 12.70 9.64 -19.84
C ALA A 709 13.82 9.01 -20.69
N LYS A 710 14.39 9.75 -21.65
CA LYS A 710 15.56 9.32 -22.42
C LYS A 710 16.86 9.30 -21.62
N ARG A 711 17.03 10.20 -20.64
CA ARG A 711 18.20 10.20 -19.74
C ARG A 711 18.12 9.06 -18.76
N MET A 712 16.96 8.85 -18.13
CA MET A 712 16.69 7.77 -17.17
C MET A 712 16.79 6.38 -17.81
N SER A 713 16.41 6.21 -19.09
CA SER A 713 16.45 4.91 -19.79
C SER A 713 17.85 4.39 -20.12
N GLY A 714 18.92 5.12 -19.72
CA GLY A 714 20.30 4.70 -20.00
C GLY A 714 20.45 4.18 -21.42
N LYS A 715 20.33 5.05 -22.43
CA LYS A 715 20.44 4.82 -23.88
C LYS A 715 20.66 3.36 -24.29
N ARG A 716 19.65 2.67 -24.78
CA ARG A 716 19.85 1.64 -25.81
C ARG A 716 20.36 2.31 -27.08
N VAL A 717 21.66 2.51 -27.15
CA VAL A 717 22.34 3.03 -28.37
C VAL A 717 22.21 1.93 -29.40
N THR A 718 21.43 2.20 -30.46
CA THR A 718 21.47 1.35 -31.66
C THR A 718 22.89 1.38 -32.22
N LYS A 719 23.41 0.21 -32.62
CA LYS A 719 24.82 -0.02 -33.14
C LYS A 719 25.33 0.99 -34.20
N LYS A 720 24.51 1.92 -34.69
CA LYS A 720 24.85 2.92 -35.68
C LYS A 720 25.32 4.27 -35.12
N GLN A 721 25.19 4.54 -33.82
CA GLN A 721 25.60 5.80 -33.18
C GLN A 721 26.85 5.65 -32.27
N ALA A 722 27.50 4.51 -32.28
CA ALA A 722 28.65 4.20 -31.40
C ALA A 722 29.97 4.87 -31.82
N ALA A 723 29.98 5.79 -32.77
CA ALA A 723 31.22 6.39 -33.32
C ALA A 723 31.50 7.83 -32.84
N THR A 724 30.67 8.45 -31.99
CA THR A 724 30.94 9.82 -31.53
C THR A 724 30.61 9.99 -30.03
N LYS A 725 31.67 10.17 -29.24
CA LYS A 725 31.75 10.54 -27.82
C LYS A 725 31.02 9.58 -26.85
N LYS A 726 31.78 8.81 -26.08
CA LYS A 726 31.31 8.18 -24.82
C LYS A 726 30.62 9.29 -23.98
N ALA A 727 29.30 9.24 -23.89
CA ALA A 727 28.58 10.05 -22.93
C ALA A 727 29.11 9.69 -21.54
N LYS A 728 29.45 10.65 -20.70
CA LYS A 728 29.78 10.41 -19.29
C LYS A 728 28.57 9.72 -18.63
N PRO A 729 28.79 8.72 -17.79
CA PRO A 729 27.69 8.15 -17.00
C PRO A 729 27.01 9.28 -16.21
N VAL A 730 25.70 9.22 -16.13
CA VAL A 730 24.91 10.17 -15.30
C VAL A 730 25.32 9.95 -13.84
N SER A 731 25.56 11.02 -13.11
CA SER A 731 25.93 10.93 -11.69
C SER A 731 24.74 10.46 -10.83
N ASN A 732 25.01 9.86 -9.69
CA ASN A 732 23.97 9.44 -8.77
C ASN A 732 23.14 10.64 -8.26
N ALA A 733 23.78 11.78 -8.00
CA ALA A 733 23.09 13.01 -7.66
C ALA A 733 22.07 13.42 -8.74
N GLN A 734 22.50 13.39 -10.01
CA GLN A 734 21.62 13.72 -11.13
C GLN A 734 20.46 12.69 -11.27
N ARG A 735 20.69 11.40 -10.99
CA ARG A 735 19.62 10.38 -11.01
C ARG A 735 18.57 10.66 -9.96
N ILE A 736 18.98 11.05 -8.76
CA ILE A 736 18.07 11.42 -7.65
C ILE A 736 17.25 12.65 -8.04
N ASP A 737 17.89 13.69 -8.54
CA ASP A 737 17.21 14.92 -8.98
C ASP A 737 16.22 14.65 -10.11
N ASP A 738 16.60 13.84 -11.11
CA ASP A 738 15.74 13.47 -12.24
C ASP A 738 14.53 12.63 -11.74
N ALA A 739 14.72 11.73 -10.77
CA ALA A 739 13.66 10.93 -10.17
C ALA A 739 12.66 11.79 -9.38
N LEU A 740 13.14 12.71 -8.56
CA LEU A 740 12.29 13.65 -7.82
C LEU A 740 11.47 14.52 -8.79
N ALA A 741 12.11 15.08 -9.79
CA ALA A 741 11.44 15.89 -10.80
C ALA A 741 10.41 15.09 -11.61
N ALA A 742 10.67 13.82 -11.91
CA ALA A 742 9.72 12.94 -12.59
C ALA A 742 8.48 12.68 -11.72
N LEU A 743 8.67 12.37 -10.43
CA LEU A 743 7.56 12.15 -9.51
C LEU A 743 6.71 13.40 -9.31
N GLU A 744 7.34 14.59 -9.21
CA GLU A 744 6.59 15.85 -9.10
C GLU A 744 5.71 16.09 -10.33
N ARG A 745 6.21 15.80 -11.54
CA ARG A 745 5.39 15.92 -12.76
C ARG A 745 4.26 14.89 -12.83
N LEU A 746 4.49 13.66 -12.35
CA LEU A 746 3.46 12.63 -12.31
C LEU A 746 2.34 12.97 -11.32
N ARG A 747 2.61 13.84 -10.32
CA ARG A 747 1.64 14.33 -9.33
C ARG A 747 0.77 15.50 -9.81
N THR A 748 1.09 16.14 -10.93
CA THR A 748 0.34 17.26 -11.52
C THR A 748 -0.60 16.80 -12.62
#